data_ca6c792992d3032e328452b6aca25e9a
#
_entry.id   ca6c792992d3032e328452b6aca25e9a
#
_cell.length_a   1.000
_cell.length_b   1.000
_cell.length_c   1.000
_cell.angle_alpha   90.00
_cell.angle_beta   90.00
_cell.angle_gamma   90.00
#
_symmetry.space_group_name_H-M   'P 1'
#
loop_
_entity.id
_entity.type
_entity.pdbx_description
1 polymer ?
#
loop_
_entity_poly.entity_id
_entity_poly.type
_entity_poly.pdbx_seq_one_letter_code
_entity_poly.pdbx_strand_id
1 'polypeptide(L)'
;MVHSNIIVKGAKTNNLKNVDVNIPVNKITVLTGVSGSGKSSLAFETLAAESQREINKNYSAYIQQLLPKYTKPDIDTIQNLPFSVVVNQKGISGNARSTVGTFTEIYTALRLLFSRKARPFIGYSMAYSFNNPAGMCQKCEGLGYIQEININQLLDKSLSLNQGAIQFSTFQPGGWRLTRYTESGFFDNNLPLVKWTSESVNLLLYGEEQIPEAPTIAWHKTAKYLGIIPRLKKSFFNQENSKYSKELNDITQKISCPECYGTRLNEDARTAQLNHKTISDCSALPLIALKRWLAGVNDGNAQTLLVDLNLKINSLITLGLSYLSLDRRTSTLSGGEAQRIKLANHLNSALSGVLYIFDEPSVGLHPYDLIGINKIFKLLTRKGNTVVVVDHDPDIIKIADNIINLGEEAGEKGGYVTFQGTYEKLLVSSTVTGKALRHPGIINKSDLLKKQFIRLNHLNFHNLVDIDAKIPKNALTVISGPAGSGKSSLLYAFIKTQSSVTVLDQKPIHTSSRSNVLTYLGEFDKLRKLFSNATGYKESLFSFNGKGACPVCKGLGVVKLDLAYLGDEVSTCEVCQGSRYSDEILNASVNGYNIHEVLEFSAAQLSQVFPVFEHVTENLQNCGLDYIRVGQSMNTLSGGELQRLKLAKNLLKDKNSIIVLDEPTSGLHESNIQQIIDLLKKLVVKHHVTIIVVEHNLRFISQADWVIDMGPGAGEDGGKVLFEGTPFELIHTAHTRTSIALREYHHKSIS
;
A
#
# COMPACT_ATOMS: atom_id res chain seq x y z
N MET A 1 23.46 36.10 8.79
CA MET A 1 22.71 36.33 7.52
C MET A 1 21.81 35.12 7.32
N VAL A 2 20.50 35.31 7.25
CA VAL A 2 19.57 34.20 6.93
C VAL A 2 19.76 33.92 5.44
N HIS A 3 20.28 32.73 5.11
CA HIS A 3 20.41 32.30 3.72
C HIS A 3 19.03 32.22 3.08
N SER A 4 18.84 32.84 1.94
CA SER A 4 17.54 32.93 1.28
C SER A 4 17.16 31.66 0.48
N ASN A 5 18.16 30.84 0.10
CA ASN A 5 17.95 29.66 -0.75
C ASN A 5 18.86 28.49 -0.37
N ILE A 6 18.34 27.28 -0.53
CA ILE A 6 19.15 26.05 -0.67
C ILE A 6 19.59 26.02 -2.12
N ILE A 7 20.90 25.93 -2.38
CA ILE A 7 21.48 25.95 -3.74
C ILE A 7 22.05 24.58 -4.04
N VAL A 8 21.54 23.93 -5.08
CA VAL A 8 22.06 22.66 -5.63
C VAL A 8 22.71 22.96 -6.96
N LYS A 9 23.94 22.50 -7.18
CA LYS A 9 24.66 22.62 -8.44
C LYS A 9 25.20 21.28 -8.89
N GLY A 10 25.04 21.00 -10.18
CA GLY A 10 25.61 19.83 -10.82
C GLY A 10 25.05 18.51 -10.35
N ALA A 11 23.76 18.40 -10.03
CA ALA A 11 23.16 17.13 -9.62
C ALA A 11 23.07 16.15 -10.78
N LYS A 12 23.69 14.95 -10.62
CA LYS A 12 23.78 13.88 -11.61
C LYS A 12 23.27 12.54 -11.07
N THR A 13 22.65 12.54 -9.89
CA THR A 13 22.16 11.32 -9.23
C THR A 13 21.13 10.61 -10.11
N ASN A 14 21.33 9.33 -10.41
CA ASN A 14 20.50 8.48 -11.29
C ASN A 14 20.32 9.07 -12.69
N ASN A 15 19.08 9.48 -13.02
CA ASN A 15 18.75 10.01 -14.35
C ASN A 15 18.92 11.54 -14.47
N LEU A 16 19.33 12.25 -13.40
CA LEU A 16 19.53 13.71 -13.45
C LEU A 16 20.70 14.07 -14.38
N LYS A 17 20.51 15.14 -15.17
CA LYS A 17 21.44 15.59 -16.20
C LYS A 17 22.07 16.93 -15.82
N ASN A 18 23.00 16.90 -14.84
CA ASN A 18 23.74 18.09 -14.40
C ASN A 18 22.81 19.26 -13.98
N VAL A 19 21.91 18.96 -13.06
CA VAL A 19 20.81 19.84 -12.68
C VAL A 19 21.26 20.90 -11.66
N ASP A 20 20.93 22.18 -11.95
CA ASP A 20 21.08 23.30 -11.06
C ASP A 20 19.70 23.79 -10.60
N VAL A 21 19.48 23.90 -9.27
CA VAL A 21 18.22 24.41 -8.72
C VAL A 21 18.41 25.26 -7.48
N ASN A 22 17.51 26.23 -7.32
CA ASN A 22 17.42 27.11 -6.15
C ASN A 22 16.09 26.88 -5.45
N ILE A 23 16.13 26.48 -4.17
CA ILE A 23 14.94 26.22 -3.36
C ILE A 23 14.85 27.30 -2.27
N PRO A 24 13.83 28.19 -2.32
CA PRO A 24 13.67 29.26 -1.34
C PRO A 24 13.41 28.70 0.07
N VAL A 25 14.13 29.19 1.07
CA VAL A 25 13.97 28.82 2.48
C VAL A 25 12.66 29.40 3.02
N ASN A 26 11.99 28.68 3.93
CA ASN A 26 10.70 29.05 4.53
C ASN A 26 9.55 29.24 3.53
N LYS A 27 9.62 28.55 2.41
CA LYS A 27 8.65 28.58 1.32
C LYS A 27 8.23 27.16 0.93
N ILE A 28 7.15 27.09 0.17
CA ILE A 28 6.68 25.83 -0.44
C ILE A 28 7.25 25.71 -1.85
N THR A 29 8.09 24.71 -2.08
CA THR A 29 8.58 24.34 -3.41
C THR A 29 7.94 23.04 -3.85
N VAL A 30 7.31 23.02 -5.04
CA VAL A 30 6.74 21.79 -5.62
C VAL A 30 7.64 21.31 -6.77
N LEU A 31 8.05 20.04 -6.68
CA LEU A 31 8.75 19.31 -7.74
C LEU A 31 7.70 18.55 -8.56
N THR A 32 7.52 18.93 -9.82
CA THR A 32 6.53 18.32 -10.71
C THR A 32 7.15 17.92 -12.04
N GLY A 33 6.38 17.27 -12.92
CA GLY A 33 6.83 16.76 -14.22
C GLY A 33 6.38 15.32 -14.44
N VAL A 34 6.60 14.77 -15.64
CA VAL A 34 6.14 13.42 -15.98
C VAL A 34 6.70 12.33 -15.06
N SER A 35 6.01 11.19 -14.97
CA SER A 35 6.48 10.07 -14.16
C SER A 35 7.84 9.57 -14.70
N GLY A 36 8.81 9.30 -13.82
CA GLY A 36 10.17 8.91 -14.23
C GLY A 36 11.09 10.05 -14.69
N SER A 37 10.71 11.32 -14.55
CA SER A 37 11.53 12.47 -14.97
C SER A 37 12.65 12.88 -14.03
N GLY A 38 12.85 12.18 -12.89
CA GLY A 38 13.94 12.45 -11.94
C GLY A 38 13.53 13.24 -10.68
N LYS A 39 12.23 13.46 -10.42
CA LYS A 39 11.74 14.15 -9.22
C LYS A 39 12.21 13.50 -7.92
N SER A 40 12.03 12.18 -7.82
CA SER A 40 12.45 11.40 -6.65
C SER A 40 13.95 11.40 -6.49
N SER A 41 14.72 11.37 -7.59
CA SER A 41 16.18 11.46 -7.58
C SER A 41 16.66 12.79 -7.01
N LEU A 42 16.00 13.90 -7.33
CA LEU A 42 16.33 15.22 -6.76
C LEU A 42 15.89 15.33 -5.29
N ALA A 43 14.64 14.94 -4.96
CA ALA A 43 14.08 15.14 -3.63
C ALA A 43 14.68 14.19 -2.58
N PHE A 44 14.69 12.88 -2.87
CA PHE A 44 15.02 11.86 -1.87
C PHE A 44 16.47 11.40 -1.97
N GLU A 45 16.97 11.15 -3.17
CA GLU A 45 18.30 10.57 -3.38
C GLU A 45 19.40 11.64 -3.47
N THR A 46 19.02 12.90 -3.64
CA THR A 46 19.95 14.04 -3.58
C THR A 46 19.78 14.86 -2.30
N LEU A 47 18.66 15.59 -2.13
CA LEU A 47 18.47 16.50 -1.00
C LEU A 47 18.38 15.76 0.34
N ALA A 48 17.45 14.78 0.45
CA ALA A 48 17.26 14.05 1.70
C ALA A 48 18.48 13.20 2.05
N ALA A 49 19.05 12.47 1.08
CA ALA A 49 20.20 11.61 1.30
C ALA A 49 21.41 12.41 1.79
N GLU A 50 21.72 13.57 1.17
CA GLU A 50 22.85 14.39 1.58
C GLU A 50 22.62 15.01 2.97
N SER A 51 21.41 15.51 3.25
CA SER A 51 21.05 16.03 4.57
C SER A 51 21.23 14.97 5.67
N GLN A 52 20.74 13.77 5.47
CA GLN A 52 20.86 12.66 6.43
C GLN A 52 22.33 12.21 6.56
N ARG A 53 23.08 12.17 5.46
CA ARG A 53 24.49 11.81 5.46
C ARG A 53 25.33 12.80 6.28
N GLU A 54 25.09 14.11 6.11
CA GLU A 54 25.81 15.16 6.86
C GLU A 54 25.50 15.08 8.37
N ILE A 55 24.28 14.77 8.75
CA ILE A 55 23.91 14.57 10.16
C ILE A 55 24.56 13.33 10.73
N ASN A 56 24.55 12.22 9.98
CA ASN A 56 25.13 10.97 10.44
C ASN A 56 26.62 11.12 10.78
N LYS A 57 27.36 11.99 10.10
CA LYS A 57 28.78 12.28 10.41
C LYS A 57 29.01 12.84 11.83
N ASN A 58 27.99 13.47 12.43
CA ASN A 58 28.10 14.05 13.77
C ASN A 58 27.91 13.03 14.90
N TYR A 59 27.53 11.80 14.59
CA TYR A 59 27.38 10.73 15.59
C TYR A 59 28.70 9.95 15.77
N SER A 60 28.84 9.26 16.90
CA SER A 60 29.94 8.34 17.13
C SER A 60 29.94 7.18 16.10
N ALA A 61 31.11 6.60 15.80
CA ALA A 61 31.23 5.50 14.84
C ALA A 61 30.28 4.33 15.13
N TYR A 62 30.05 4.05 16.41
CA TYR A 62 29.10 3.00 16.84
C TYR A 62 27.65 3.35 16.42
N ILE A 63 27.22 4.58 16.67
CA ILE A 63 25.86 5.03 16.28
C ILE A 63 25.73 5.10 14.76
N GLN A 64 26.77 5.60 14.05
CA GLN A 64 26.75 5.62 12.57
C GLN A 64 26.55 4.24 11.95
N GLN A 65 27.06 3.17 12.58
CA GLN A 65 26.83 1.81 12.14
C GLN A 65 25.38 1.33 12.31
N LEU A 66 24.66 1.87 13.31
CA LEU A 66 23.25 1.51 13.58
C LEU A 66 22.25 2.33 12.75
N LEU A 67 22.67 3.46 12.19
CA LEU A 67 21.82 4.34 11.39
C LEU A 67 21.76 3.86 9.93
N PRO A 68 20.65 4.15 9.22
CA PRO A 68 20.57 3.88 7.80
C PRO A 68 21.73 4.54 7.04
N LYS A 69 22.41 3.78 6.19
CA LYS A 69 23.47 4.29 5.33
C LYS A 69 22.85 4.92 4.08
N TYR A 70 23.24 6.14 3.79
CA TYR A 70 22.83 6.85 2.59
C TYR A 70 23.99 6.90 1.59
N THR A 71 23.76 6.50 0.37
CA THR A 71 24.73 6.63 -0.72
C THR A 71 25.04 8.12 -0.93
N LYS A 72 26.29 8.46 -1.11
CA LYS A 72 26.69 9.84 -1.45
C LYS A 72 26.07 10.19 -2.79
N PRO A 73 25.23 11.25 -2.89
CA PRO A 73 24.68 11.66 -4.16
C PRO A 73 25.79 12.18 -5.10
N ASP A 74 25.61 11.99 -6.39
CA ASP A 74 26.49 12.54 -7.41
C ASP A 74 26.08 14.00 -7.68
N ILE A 75 26.82 14.90 -7.04
CA ILE A 75 26.58 16.37 -7.07
C ILE A 75 27.88 17.12 -7.01
N ASP A 76 27.95 18.29 -7.64
CA ASP A 76 29.10 19.16 -7.51
C ASP A 76 29.09 19.88 -6.16
N THR A 77 28.01 20.59 -5.82
CA THR A 77 27.86 21.26 -4.50
C THR A 77 26.39 21.37 -4.06
N ILE A 78 26.16 21.29 -2.74
CA ILE A 78 24.91 21.76 -2.10
C ILE A 78 25.29 22.77 -1.00
N GLN A 79 24.58 23.89 -0.97
CA GLN A 79 24.77 24.93 0.03
C GLN A 79 23.48 25.20 0.81
N ASN A 80 23.63 25.55 2.09
CA ASN A 80 22.55 25.93 3.00
C ASN A 80 21.47 24.85 3.18
N LEU A 81 21.85 23.56 3.11
CA LEU A 81 20.95 22.44 3.27
C LEU A 81 20.60 22.22 4.75
N PRO A 82 19.34 22.40 5.19
CA PRO A 82 18.93 22.14 6.56
C PRO A 82 18.80 20.63 6.84
N PHE A 83 18.57 20.30 8.12
CA PHE A 83 18.10 18.95 8.48
C PHE A 83 16.82 18.62 7.76
N SER A 84 16.76 17.43 7.13
CA SER A 84 15.59 16.99 6.39
C SER A 84 14.76 15.93 7.13
N VAL A 85 13.44 16.05 6.99
CA VAL A 85 12.45 15.07 7.44
C VAL A 85 11.67 14.61 6.22
N VAL A 86 11.75 13.32 5.90
CA VAL A 86 11.03 12.72 4.77
C VAL A 86 9.71 12.11 5.24
N VAL A 87 8.60 12.55 4.64
CA VAL A 87 7.25 12.04 4.89
C VAL A 87 6.73 11.32 3.64
N ASN A 88 6.92 10.02 3.61
CA ASN A 88 6.56 9.15 2.49
C ASN A 88 5.35 8.25 2.81
N GLN A 89 4.82 7.60 1.77
CA GLN A 89 3.68 6.67 1.85
C GLN A 89 4.02 5.28 2.40
N LYS A 90 5.30 5.01 2.73
CA LYS A 90 5.66 3.72 3.33
C LYS A 90 4.82 3.52 4.59
N GLY A 91 4.27 2.31 4.75
CA GLY A 91 3.50 1.96 5.93
C GLY A 91 4.23 2.31 7.23
N ILE A 92 3.48 2.54 8.29
CA ILE A 92 4.06 2.74 9.60
C ILE A 92 4.61 1.39 10.06
N SER A 93 5.93 1.30 10.19
CA SER A 93 6.58 0.14 10.78
C SER A 93 6.17 0.05 12.25
N GLY A 94 5.51 -1.03 12.62
CA GLY A 94 5.08 -1.26 14.00
C GLY A 94 4.90 -2.74 14.25
N ASN A 95 4.96 -3.14 15.52
CA ASN A 95 4.65 -4.50 15.93
C ASN A 95 3.12 -4.76 15.84
N ALA A 96 2.71 -6.00 16.05
CA ALA A 96 1.31 -6.41 16.00
C ALA A 96 0.38 -5.66 16.99
N ARG A 97 0.95 -4.94 17.96
CA ARG A 97 0.25 -4.13 18.97
C ARG A 97 0.19 -2.64 18.63
N SER A 98 0.85 -2.18 17.55
CA SER A 98 0.87 -0.78 17.15
C SER A 98 -0.49 -0.32 16.65
N THR A 99 -0.99 0.81 17.18
CA THR A 99 -2.27 1.43 16.82
C THR A 99 -2.11 2.91 16.48
N VAL A 100 -3.11 3.51 15.88
CA VAL A 100 -3.16 4.97 15.65
C VAL A 100 -2.92 5.71 16.97
N GLY A 101 -3.60 5.32 18.05
CA GLY A 101 -3.48 5.98 19.35
C GLY A 101 -2.09 5.86 19.97
N THR A 102 -1.39 4.72 19.81
CA THR A 102 -0.03 4.55 20.33
C THR A 102 1.00 5.30 19.49
N PHE A 103 0.82 5.31 18.18
CA PHE A 103 1.75 6.00 17.27
C PHE A 103 1.66 7.54 17.37
N THR A 104 0.45 8.06 17.59
CA THR A 104 0.22 9.51 17.77
C THR A 104 0.38 9.98 19.21
N GLU A 105 0.70 9.07 20.14
CA GLU A 105 0.78 9.31 21.58
C GLU A 105 -0.53 9.78 22.25
N ILE A 106 -1.64 9.87 21.50
CA ILE A 106 -2.96 10.23 22.03
C ILE A 106 -3.41 9.22 23.07
N TYR A 107 -3.15 7.91 22.83
CA TYR A 107 -3.49 6.85 23.78
C TYR A 107 -2.72 7.00 25.09
N THR A 108 -1.46 7.45 25.05
CA THR A 108 -0.65 7.72 26.26
C THR A 108 -1.26 8.83 27.10
N ALA A 109 -1.67 9.93 26.48
CA ALA A 109 -2.35 11.02 27.16
C ALA A 109 -3.74 10.58 27.70
N LEU A 110 -4.48 9.78 26.96
CA LEU A 110 -5.76 9.23 27.37
C LEU A 110 -5.62 8.31 28.59
N ARG A 111 -4.61 7.41 28.62
CA ARG A 111 -4.28 6.58 29.79
C ARG A 111 -3.97 7.41 31.02
N LEU A 112 -3.26 8.51 30.86
CA LEU A 112 -2.95 9.42 31.96
C LEU A 112 -4.22 10.10 32.49
N LEU A 113 -5.14 10.50 31.62
CA LEU A 113 -6.45 11.05 31.98
C LEU A 113 -7.27 10.03 32.79
N PHE A 114 -7.39 8.81 32.28
CA PHE A 114 -8.13 7.73 32.95
C PHE A 114 -7.53 7.36 34.31
N SER A 115 -6.20 7.28 34.43
CA SER A 115 -5.54 6.95 35.69
C SER A 115 -5.80 7.98 36.81
N ARG A 116 -6.12 9.22 36.44
CA ARG A 116 -6.41 10.26 37.41
C ARG A 116 -7.90 10.39 37.74
N LYS A 117 -8.77 10.09 36.80
CA LYS A 117 -10.19 10.46 36.88
C LYS A 117 -11.18 9.30 36.78
N ALA A 118 -10.83 8.16 36.20
CA ALA A 118 -11.73 7.04 36.10
C ALA A 118 -12.04 6.40 37.47
N ARG A 119 -13.20 5.81 37.56
CA ARG A 119 -13.66 5.07 38.77
C ARG A 119 -14.20 3.70 38.33
N PRO A 120 -13.95 2.65 39.13
CA PRO A 120 -13.06 2.61 40.28
C PRO A 120 -11.60 2.93 39.92
N PHE A 121 -10.79 3.34 40.91
CA PHE A 121 -9.35 3.50 40.71
C PHE A 121 -8.69 2.11 40.66
N ILE A 122 -8.03 1.81 39.52
CA ILE A 122 -7.39 0.50 39.28
C ILE A 122 -5.86 0.58 39.27
N GLY A 123 -5.30 1.79 39.39
CA GLY A 123 -3.87 2.05 39.32
C GLY A 123 -3.49 3.19 38.42
N TYR A 124 -2.18 3.37 38.22
CA TYR A 124 -1.64 4.42 37.39
C TYR A 124 -1.71 4.10 35.87
N SER A 125 -1.21 5.00 35.04
CA SER A 125 -1.30 4.94 33.56
C SER A 125 -0.94 3.56 32.96
N MET A 126 -0.05 2.77 33.56
CA MET A 126 0.32 1.44 33.08
C MET A 126 -0.80 0.40 33.25
N ALA A 127 -1.69 0.55 34.25
CA ALA A 127 -2.86 -0.31 34.43
C ALA A 127 -3.88 -0.20 33.28
N TYR A 128 -3.82 0.86 32.49
CA TYR A 128 -4.63 1.09 31.29
C TYR A 128 -3.90 0.77 29.99
N SER A 129 -2.73 0.12 30.04
CA SER A 129 -1.90 -0.17 28.86
C SER A 129 -2.02 -1.62 28.43
N PHE A 130 -2.49 -1.83 27.20
CA PHE A 130 -2.49 -3.18 26.60
C PHE A 130 -1.08 -3.67 26.19
N ASN A 131 -0.03 -2.83 26.36
CA ASN A 131 1.37 -3.17 26.13
C ASN A 131 2.13 -3.45 27.44
N ASN A 132 1.44 -3.40 28.57
CA ASN A 132 2.03 -3.63 29.90
C ASN A 132 1.31 -4.78 30.61
N PRO A 133 2.01 -5.71 31.28
CA PRO A 133 1.41 -6.82 32.03
C PRO A 133 0.33 -6.39 33.03
N ALA A 134 0.44 -5.20 33.62
CA ALA A 134 -0.54 -4.70 34.60
C ALA A 134 -1.91 -4.37 33.98
N GLY A 135 -1.98 -4.05 32.68
CA GLY A 135 -3.23 -3.67 32.02
C GLY A 135 -3.65 -4.57 30.87
N MET A 136 -2.76 -5.41 30.35
CA MET A 136 -3.07 -6.25 29.19
C MET A 136 -3.94 -7.47 29.57
N CYS A 137 -4.76 -7.92 28.63
CA CYS A 137 -5.42 -9.21 28.70
C CYS A 137 -4.38 -10.33 28.65
N GLN A 138 -4.38 -11.21 29.65
CA GLN A 138 -3.39 -12.28 29.74
C GLN A 138 -3.55 -13.33 28.64
N LYS A 139 -4.77 -13.63 28.20
CA LYS A 139 -5.04 -14.65 27.18
C LYS A 139 -4.51 -14.30 25.80
N CYS A 140 -4.64 -13.05 25.38
CA CYS A 140 -4.16 -12.59 24.07
C CYS A 140 -2.93 -11.69 24.17
N GLU A 141 -2.36 -11.53 25.39
CA GLU A 141 -1.17 -10.71 25.63
C GLU A 141 -1.25 -9.31 25.01
N GLY A 142 -2.43 -8.69 25.08
CA GLY A 142 -2.67 -7.36 24.53
C GLY A 142 -2.87 -7.30 23.01
N LEU A 143 -2.99 -8.43 22.31
CA LEU A 143 -3.24 -8.46 20.86
C LEU A 143 -4.70 -8.19 20.48
N GLY A 144 -5.66 -8.52 21.39
CA GLY A 144 -7.10 -8.39 21.15
C GLY A 144 -7.68 -9.52 20.30
N TYR A 145 -6.86 -10.43 19.79
CA TYR A 145 -7.26 -11.59 19.01
C TYR A 145 -6.38 -12.78 19.36
N ILE A 146 -6.87 -13.96 19.06
CA ILE A 146 -6.10 -15.21 19.11
C ILE A 146 -6.10 -15.84 17.73
N GLN A 147 -5.05 -16.61 17.43
CA GLN A 147 -5.04 -17.46 16.24
C GLN A 147 -5.70 -18.78 16.58
N GLU A 148 -6.69 -19.16 15.81
CA GLU A 148 -7.38 -20.42 15.92
C GLU A 148 -7.33 -21.18 14.60
N ILE A 149 -7.27 -22.52 14.70
CA ILE A 149 -7.27 -23.36 13.51
C ILE A 149 -8.68 -23.40 12.93
N ASN A 150 -8.81 -23.05 11.65
CA ASN A 150 -10.05 -23.16 10.91
C ASN A 150 -10.24 -24.60 10.43
N ILE A 151 -11.15 -25.32 11.08
CA ILE A 151 -11.40 -26.74 10.79
C ILE A 151 -11.84 -26.96 9.33
N ASN A 152 -12.59 -26.03 8.74
CA ASN A 152 -13.04 -26.15 7.35
C ASN A 152 -11.92 -25.94 6.31
N GLN A 153 -10.84 -25.27 6.70
CA GLN A 153 -9.63 -25.14 5.89
C GLN A 153 -8.64 -26.27 6.16
N LEU A 154 -8.65 -26.83 7.39
CA LEU A 154 -7.79 -27.94 7.77
C LEU A 154 -8.30 -29.27 7.22
N LEU A 155 -9.60 -29.50 7.14
CA LEU A 155 -10.21 -30.78 6.74
C LEU A 155 -11.08 -30.62 5.47
N ASP A 156 -10.76 -31.40 4.44
CA ASP A 156 -11.68 -31.67 3.33
C ASP A 156 -12.52 -32.89 3.69
N LYS A 157 -13.76 -32.63 4.10
CA LYS A 157 -14.68 -33.70 4.56
C LYS A 157 -15.16 -34.61 3.43
N SER A 158 -14.98 -34.24 2.18
CA SER A 158 -15.34 -35.10 1.02
C SER A 158 -14.34 -36.24 0.79
N LEU A 159 -13.15 -36.15 1.37
CA LEU A 159 -12.05 -37.09 1.28
C LEU A 159 -11.92 -37.99 2.51
N SER A 160 -11.33 -39.17 2.32
CA SER A 160 -10.89 -40.05 3.39
C SER A 160 -9.45 -39.74 3.84
N LEU A 161 -8.98 -40.30 4.97
CA LEU A 161 -7.61 -40.11 5.41
C LEU A 161 -6.59 -40.56 4.36
N ASN A 162 -6.84 -41.70 3.71
CA ASN A 162 -5.98 -42.22 2.64
C ASN A 162 -6.01 -41.36 1.36
N GLN A 163 -7.03 -40.55 1.16
CA GLN A 163 -7.17 -39.62 0.04
C GLN A 163 -6.63 -38.23 0.36
N GLY A 164 -6.15 -38.00 1.58
CA GLY A 164 -5.58 -36.70 1.98
C GLY A 164 -6.58 -35.70 2.52
N ALA A 165 -7.54 -36.14 3.33
CA ALA A 165 -8.54 -35.28 3.96
C ALA A 165 -7.95 -34.15 4.84
N ILE A 166 -6.72 -34.29 5.36
CA ILE A 166 -6.08 -33.30 6.20
C ILE A 166 -5.23 -32.37 5.33
N GLN A 167 -5.62 -31.10 5.23
CA GLN A 167 -5.03 -30.09 4.33
C GLN A 167 -3.78 -29.42 4.94
N PHE A 168 -2.80 -30.25 5.31
CA PHE A 168 -1.49 -29.79 5.80
C PHE A 168 -0.41 -30.79 5.34
N SER A 169 0.68 -30.30 4.72
CA SER A 169 1.60 -31.11 3.94
C SER A 169 2.19 -32.31 4.70
N THR A 170 2.48 -32.15 6.00
CA THR A 170 3.06 -33.24 6.80
C THR A 170 2.07 -34.35 7.18
N PHE A 171 0.77 -34.16 6.93
CA PHE A 171 -0.31 -35.11 7.17
C PHE A 171 -0.93 -35.64 5.86
N GLN A 172 -0.30 -35.37 4.70
CA GLN A 172 -0.74 -35.90 3.43
C GLN A 172 -0.33 -37.38 3.27
N PRO A 173 -1.00 -38.14 2.37
CA PRO A 173 -0.65 -39.53 2.05
C PRO A 173 0.85 -39.67 1.73
N GLY A 174 1.49 -40.65 2.35
CA GLY A 174 2.94 -40.86 2.32
C GLY A 174 3.73 -40.05 3.36
N GLY A 175 3.12 -39.13 4.08
CA GLY A 175 3.71 -38.40 5.17
C GLY A 175 3.77 -39.22 6.48
N TRP A 176 4.92 -39.23 7.16
CA TRP A 176 5.11 -39.97 8.42
C TRP A 176 4.14 -39.57 9.55
N ARG A 177 3.60 -38.37 9.53
CA ARG A 177 2.65 -37.92 10.54
C ARG A 177 1.24 -38.48 10.33
N LEU A 178 0.86 -38.77 9.09
CA LEU A 178 -0.45 -39.38 8.80
C LEU A 178 -0.52 -40.79 9.42
N THR A 179 0.57 -41.52 9.47
CA THR A 179 0.61 -42.89 10.05
C THR A 179 0.18 -42.91 11.54
N ARG A 180 0.30 -41.78 12.24
CA ARG A 180 -0.19 -41.65 13.63
C ARG A 180 -1.73 -41.72 13.74
N TYR A 181 -2.41 -41.59 12.65
CA TYR A 181 -3.88 -41.65 12.56
C TYR A 181 -4.31 -42.93 11.84
N THR A 182 -3.73 -43.21 10.68
CA THR A 182 -4.07 -44.39 9.87
C THR A 182 -3.73 -45.71 10.57
N GLU A 183 -2.65 -45.74 11.34
CA GLU A 183 -2.19 -46.96 12.02
C GLU A 183 -2.68 -47.07 13.47
N SER A 184 -3.45 -46.12 13.97
CA SER A 184 -3.96 -46.09 15.34
C SER A 184 -5.04 -47.14 15.62
N GLY A 185 -5.74 -47.64 14.61
CA GLY A 185 -6.88 -48.52 14.77
C GLY A 185 -8.18 -47.80 15.18
N PHE A 186 -8.15 -46.47 15.33
CA PHE A 186 -9.34 -45.71 15.75
C PHE A 186 -10.29 -45.39 14.60
N PHE A 187 -9.82 -45.40 13.33
CA PHE A 187 -10.54 -44.85 12.19
C PHE A 187 -10.63 -45.82 11.01
N ASP A 188 -11.72 -45.73 10.27
CA ASP A 188 -11.80 -46.30 8.92
C ASP A 188 -11.14 -45.31 7.93
N ASN A 189 -9.92 -45.65 7.52
CA ASN A 189 -9.07 -44.80 6.71
C ASN A 189 -9.57 -44.55 5.29
N ASN A 190 -10.53 -45.37 4.81
CA ASN A 190 -11.07 -45.30 3.45
C ASN A 190 -12.45 -44.62 3.40
N LEU A 191 -13.08 -44.42 4.56
CA LEU A 191 -14.38 -43.76 4.65
C LEU A 191 -14.20 -42.22 4.59
N PRO A 192 -14.87 -41.48 3.70
CA PRO A 192 -14.88 -40.04 3.66
C PRO A 192 -15.33 -39.44 5.02
N LEU A 193 -14.68 -38.38 5.47
CA LEU A 193 -14.94 -37.76 6.79
C LEU A 193 -16.40 -37.30 6.95
N VAL A 194 -17.08 -36.95 5.88
CA VAL A 194 -18.51 -36.56 5.91
C VAL A 194 -19.40 -37.69 6.44
N LYS A 195 -18.98 -38.95 6.34
CA LYS A 195 -19.71 -40.13 6.83
C LYS A 195 -19.30 -40.58 8.24
N TRP A 196 -18.34 -39.89 8.85
CA TRP A 196 -17.87 -40.20 10.20
C TRP A 196 -18.86 -39.75 11.27
N THR A 197 -18.88 -40.43 12.40
CA THR A 197 -19.60 -39.96 13.59
C THR A 197 -18.94 -38.70 14.15
N SER A 198 -19.70 -37.87 14.84
CA SER A 198 -19.18 -36.68 15.52
C SER A 198 -18.07 -37.02 16.55
N GLU A 199 -18.17 -38.20 17.18
CA GLU A 199 -17.16 -38.70 18.14
C GLU A 199 -15.84 -39.02 17.45
N SER A 200 -15.87 -39.69 16.26
CA SER A 200 -14.67 -39.99 15.49
C SER A 200 -13.99 -38.72 14.98
N VAL A 201 -14.76 -37.74 14.50
CA VAL A 201 -14.22 -36.44 14.09
C VAL A 201 -13.64 -35.68 15.27
N ASN A 202 -14.28 -35.71 16.43
CA ASN A 202 -13.79 -35.07 17.64
C ASN A 202 -12.51 -35.72 18.16
N LEU A 203 -12.43 -37.05 18.13
CA LEU A 203 -11.22 -37.80 18.48
C LEU A 203 -10.08 -37.45 17.52
N LEU A 204 -10.33 -37.37 16.20
CA LEU A 204 -9.33 -36.96 15.20
C LEU A 204 -8.78 -35.56 15.47
N LEU A 205 -9.67 -34.61 15.78
CA LEU A 205 -9.30 -33.21 15.98
C LEU A 205 -8.66 -32.93 17.34
N TYR A 206 -9.24 -33.46 18.44
CA TYR A 206 -8.95 -33.03 19.79
C TYR A 206 -8.50 -34.15 20.72
N GLY A 207 -8.43 -35.42 20.26
CA GLY A 207 -8.11 -36.56 21.08
C GLY A 207 -6.88 -36.32 21.97
N GLU A 208 -6.96 -36.69 23.23
CA GLU A 208 -5.89 -36.57 24.20
C GLU A 208 -4.71 -37.52 23.90
N GLU A 209 -3.56 -37.27 24.50
CA GLU A 209 -2.38 -38.10 24.34
C GLU A 209 -2.59 -39.48 25.00
N GLN A 210 -2.65 -40.53 24.17
CA GLN A 210 -2.92 -41.88 24.61
C GLN A 210 -2.19 -42.94 23.76
N ILE A 211 -2.05 -44.15 24.31
CA ILE A 211 -1.58 -45.32 23.57
C ILE A 211 -2.80 -46.02 23.00
N PRO A 212 -2.91 -46.25 21.68
CA PRO A 212 -4.03 -46.98 21.12
C PRO A 212 -4.13 -48.42 21.66
N GLU A 213 -5.35 -48.89 21.93
CA GLU A 213 -5.58 -50.25 22.46
C GLU A 213 -5.40 -51.34 21.39
N ALA A 214 -5.79 -51.06 20.16
CA ALA A 214 -5.73 -52.02 19.04
C ALA A 214 -5.07 -51.41 17.78
N PRO A 215 -3.82 -50.96 17.86
CA PRO A 215 -3.13 -50.38 16.70
C PRO A 215 -2.78 -51.48 15.69
N THR A 216 -2.55 -51.05 14.42
CA THR A 216 -2.07 -51.96 13.35
C THR A 216 -0.63 -52.42 13.64
N ILE A 217 -0.16 -53.46 12.94
CA ILE A 217 1.20 -53.97 13.04
C ILE A 217 2.26 -52.91 12.71
N ALA A 218 1.90 -51.92 11.86
CA ALA A 218 2.77 -50.79 11.45
C ALA A 218 2.90 -49.69 12.50
N TRP A 219 2.14 -49.75 13.61
CA TRP A 219 2.26 -48.77 14.69
C TRP A 219 3.59 -48.85 15.42
N HIS A 220 4.26 -47.68 15.54
CA HIS A 220 5.54 -47.65 16.24
C HIS A 220 5.34 -47.78 17.76
N LYS A 221 6.01 -48.73 18.43
CA LYS A 221 5.81 -49.10 19.84
C LYS A 221 5.92 -47.96 20.84
N THR A 222 6.74 -46.95 20.57
CA THR A 222 6.90 -45.76 21.45
C THR A 222 5.99 -44.61 21.07
N ALA A 223 5.15 -44.76 20.04
CA ALA A 223 4.30 -43.71 19.55
C ALA A 223 3.07 -43.54 20.47
N LYS A 224 2.66 -42.27 20.62
CA LYS A 224 1.41 -41.90 21.24
C LYS A 224 0.49 -41.24 20.24
N TYR A 225 -0.78 -41.55 20.31
CA TYR A 225 -1.83 -40.85 19.64
C TYR A 225 -2.00 -39.45 20.23
N LEU A 226 -2.29 -38.46 19.43
CA LEU A 226 -2.66 -37.11 19.85
C LEU A 226 -3.44 -36.47 18.72
N GLY A 227 -4.57 -35.85 18.99
CA GLY A 227 -5.41 -35.20 18.00
C GLY A 227 -4.64 -34.15 17.17
N ILE A 228 -5.13 -33.88 15.96
CA ILE A 228 -4.43 -33.01 14.97
C ILE A 228 -4.19 -31.61 15.55
N ILE A 229 -5.19 -30.99 16.18
CA ILE A 229 -5.11 -29.59 16.70
C ILE A 229 -4.06 -29.48 17.82
N PRO A 230 -4.08 -30.28 18.89
CA PRO A 230 -3.02 -30.23 19.90
C PRO A 230 -1.65 -30.59 19.35
N ARG A 231 -1.57 -31.50 18.35
CA ARG A 231 -0.31 -31.84 17.68
C ARG A 231 0.25 -30.69 16.84
N LEU A 232 -0.59 -29.97 16.08
CA LEU A 232 -0.19 -28.78 15.34
C LEU A 232 0.28 -27.67 16.30
N LYS A 233 -0.45 -27.43 17.37
CA LYS A 233 -0.05 -26.45 18.41
C LYS A 233 1.30 -26.79 19.03
N LYS A 234 1.52 -28.05 19.44
CA LYS A 234 2.77 -28.53 20.06
C LYS A 234 3.97 -28.46 19.08
N SER A 235 3.76 -28.72 17.79
CA SER A 235 4.85 -28.89 16.84
C SER A 235 5.21 -27.63 16.04
N PHE A 236 4.29 -26.69 15.85
CA PHE A 236 4.46 -25.62 14.86
C PHE A 236 4.16 -24.22 15.37
N PHE A 237 3.27 -24.03 16.34
CA PHE A 237 2.86 -22.71 16.80
C PHE A 237 3.94 -21.96 17.58
N ASN A 238 4.91 -22.66 18.17
CA ASN A 238 5.98 -22.07 18.98
C ASN A 238 7.29 -21.86 18.20
N GLN A 239 7.30 -22.07 16.88
CA GLN A 239 8.49 -21.91 16.06
C GLN A 239 8.34 -20.69 15.13
N GLU A 240 8.89 -19.55 15.54
CA GLU A 240 9.08 -18.39 14.65
C GLU A 240 10.00 -18.80 13.50
N ASN A 241 9.62 -18.48 12.23
CA ASN A 241 10.33 -18.83 11.00
C ASN A 241 10.32 -20.30 10.58
N SER A 242 9.27 -21.05 10.88
CA SER A 242 9.18 -22.42 10.41
C SER A 242 8.92 -22.47 8.88
N LYS A 243 9.46 -23.53 8.24
CA LYS A 243 9.19 -23.89 6.82
C LYS A 243 7.69 -23.92 6.50
N TYR A 244 6.84 -24.11 7.52
CA TYR A 244 5.40 -24.30 7.42
C TYR A 244 4.58 -23.04 7.74
N SER A 245 5.20 -21.89 7.92
CA SER A 245 4.52 -20.63 8.30
C SER A 245 3.40 -20.25 7.32
N LYS A 246 3.59 -20.49 6.02
CA LYS A 246 2.56 -20.22 5.00
C LYS A 246 1.37 -21.17 5.16
N GLU A 247 1.61 -22.47 5.26
CA GLU A 247 0.55 -23.47 5.45
C GLU A 247 -0.22 -23.24 6.75
N LEU A 248 0.47 -22.86 7.83
CA LEU A 248 -0.18 -22.49 9.10
C LEU A 248 -1.09 -21.27 8.92
N ASN A 249 -0.65 -20.25 8.19
CA ASN A 249 -1.49 -19.09 7.91
C ASN A 249 -2.72 -19.46 7.08
N ASP A 250 -2.60 -20.41 6.16
CA ASP A 250 -3.69 -20.86 5.30
C ASP A 250 -4.77 -21.61 6.09
N ILE A 251 -4.40 -22.34 7.14
CA ILE A 251 -5.33 -23.12 7.99
C ILE A 251 -5.72 -22.41 9.29
N THR A 252 -5.23 -21.20 9.55
CA THR A 252 -5.56 -20.44 10.77
C THR A 252 -6.37 -19.20 10.46
N GLN A 253 -7.24 -18.83 11.38
CA GLN A 253 -7.99 -17.59 11.36
C GLN A 253 -7.76 -16.79 12.63
N LYS A 254 -7.79 -15.47 12.51
CA LYS A 254 -7.75 -14.56 13.65
C LYS A 254 -9.19 -14.34 14.13
N ILE A 255 -9.47 -14.76 15.35
CA ILE A 255 -10.76 -14.51 16.02
C ILE A 255 -10.58 -13.52 17.15
N SER A 256 -11.62 -12.74 17.45
CA SER A 256 -11.61 -11.85 18.61
C SER A 256 -11.33 -12.65 19.87
N CYS A 257 -10.48 -12.13 20.76
CA CYS A 257 -10.16 -12.82 21.99
C CYS A 257 -11.43 -13.02 22.84
N PRO A 258 -11.78 -14.24 23.24
CA PRO A 258 -13.02 -14.51 23.96
C PRO A 258 -13.03 -13.99 25.42
N GLU A 259 -11.89 -13.56 25.95
CA GLU A 259 -11.78 -12.99 27.29
C GLU A 259 -11.91 -11.47 27.28
N CYS A 260 -11.20 -10.78 26.40
CA CYS A 260 -11.24 -9.32 26.33
C CYS A 260 -12.14 -8.77 25.23
N TYR A 261 -12.76 -9.62 24.41
CA TYR A 261 -13.66 -9.22 23.31
C TYR A 261 -13.05 -8.17 22.35
N GLY A 262 -11.74 -8.28 22.11
CA GLY A 262 -11.03 -7.37 21.23
C GLY A 262 -10.46 -6.11 21.88
N THR A 263 -10.82 -5.78 23.12
CA THR A 263 -10.36 -4.56 23.82
C THR A 263 -8.87 -4.57 24.19
N ARG A 264 -8.22 -5.74 24.17
CA ARG A 264 -6.80 -5.96 24.52
C ARG A 264 -6.46 -5.78 25.99
N LEU A 265 -7.40 -5.32 26.82
CA LEU A 265 -7.21 -4.97 28.21
C LEU A 265 -7.73 -6.09 29.14
N ASN A 266 -7.19 -6.16 30.36
CA ASN A 266 -7.67 -7.02 31.41
C ASN A 266 -9.04 -6.56 31.95
N GLU A 267 -9.64 -7.32 32.85
CA GLU A 267 -10.98 -7.05 33.37
C GLU A 267 -11.02 -5.71 34.12
N ASP A 268 -10.06 -5.46 35.01
CA ASP A 268 -10.00 -4.22 35.80
C ASP A 268 -10.01 -2.97 34.89
N ALA A 269 -9.18 -2.94 33.85
CA ALA A 269 -9.11 -1.81 32.95
C ALA A 269 -10.39 -1.62 32.13
N ARG A 270 -11.20 -2.67 31.94
CA ARG A 270 -12.49 -2.62 31.26
C ARG A 270 -13.64 -2.16 32.16
N THR A 271 -13.48 -2.21 33.50
CA THR A 271 -14.53 -1.75 34.45
C THR A 271 -14.41 -0.26 34.77
N ALA A 272 -13.20 0.29 34.76
CA ALA A 272 -12.96 1.70 35.11
C ALA A 272 -13.55 2.66 34.05
N GLN A 273 -14.40 3.57 34.48
CA GLN A 273 -15.11 4.51 33.61
C GLN A 273 -14.82 5.96 33.95
N LEU A 274 -14.86 6.79 32.92
CA LEU A 274 -14.87 8.24 32.98
C LEU A 274 -16.02 8.74 32.12
N ASN A 275 -16.95 9.55 32.68
CA ASN A 275 -18.16 10.00 32.00
C ASN A 275 -18.86 8.87 31.23
N HIS A 276 -19.16 7.77 31.94
CA HIS A 276 -19.86 6.58 31.45
C HIS A 276 -19.17 5.83 30.28
N LYS A 277 -17.89 6.07 30.03
CA LYS A 277 -17.12 5.34 29.04
C LYS A 277 -15.85 4.75 29.62
N THR A 278 -15.53 3.53 29.21
CA THR A 278 -14.23 2.89 29.48
C THR A 278 -13.18 3.46 28.51
N ILE A 279 -11.90 3.22 28.78
CA ILE A 279 -10.82 3.63 27.88
C ILE A 279 -10.93 2.91 26.52
N SER A 280 -11.45 1.68 26.51
CA SER A 280 -11.69 0.91 25.29
C SER A 280 -12.79 1.56 24.44
N ASP A 281 -13.91 1.96 25.08
CA ASP A 281 -14.98 2.67 24.37
C ASP A 281 -14.45 3.95 23.75
N CYS A 282 -13.68 4.74 24.50
CA CYS A 282 -13.06 5.96 23.99
C CYS A 282 -12.09 5.71 22.83
N SER A 283 -11.31 4.62 22.89
CA SER A 283 -10.36 4.27 21.84
C SER A 283 -11.02 3.77 20.57
N ALA A 284 -12.21 3.17 20.67
CA ALA A 284 -13.01 2.71 19.54
C ALA A 284 -13.82 3.81 18.86
N LEU A 285 -14.02 4.96 19.52
CA LEU A 285 -14.72 6.09 18.92
C LEU A 285 -13.96 6.65 17.71
N PRO A 286 -14.67 7.06 16.64
CA PRO A 286 -14.10 7.96 15.65
C PRO A 286 -13.53 9.23 16.30
N LEU A 287 -12.43 9.76 15.78
CA LEU A 287 -11.77 10.94 16.37
C LEU A 287 -12.71 12.14 16.56
N ILE A 288 -13.67 12.32 15.66
CA ILE A 288 -14.66 13.40 15.79
C ILE A 288 -15.60 13.17 16.99
N ALA A 289 -16.00 11.93 17.25
CA ALA A 289 -16.84 11.58 18.39
C ALA A 289 -16.02 11.61 19.70
N LEU A 290 -14.77 11.17 19.67
CA LEU A 290 -13.85 11.27 20.81
C LEU A 290 -13.64 12.73 21.21
N LYS A 291 -13.48 13.64 20.25
CA LYS A 291 -13.36 15.08 20.51
C LYS A 291 -14.60 15.64 21.20
N ARG A 292 -15.80 15.26 20.73
CA ARG A 292 -17.08 15.68 21.37
C ARG A 292 -17.19 15.17 22.80
N TRP A 293 -16.80 13.91 23.04
CA TRP A 293 -16.81 13.33 24.39
C TRP A 293 -15.81 14.04 25.33
N LEU A 294 -14.59 14.34 24.86
CA LEU A 294 -13.58 15.08 25.63
C LEU A 294 -14.05 16.49 26.04
N ALA A 295 -14.86 17.15 25.21
CA ALA A 295 -15.43 18.45 25.54
C ALA A 295 -16.37 18.42 26.76
N GLY A 296 -16.94 17.26 27.10
CA GLY A 296 -17.73 17.03 28.31
C GLY A 296 -16.89 16.71 29.57
N VAL A 297 -15.56 16.59 29.46
CA VAL A 297 -14.67 16.33 30.59
C VAL A 297 -14.21 17.67 31.19
N ASN A 298 -14.95 18.14 32.19
CA ASN A 298 -14.58 19.38 32.92
C ASN A 298 -13.73 19.06 34.15
N ASP A 299 -12.45 19.46 34.09
CA ASP A 299 -11.54 19.30 35.23
C ASP A 299 -10.37 20.29 35.17
N GLY A 300 -10.32 21.21 36.14
CA GLY A 300 -9.23 22.19 36.24
C GLY A 300 -7.84 21.56 36.38
N ASN A 301 -7.72 20.43 37.06
CA ASN A 301 -6.42 19.74 37.25
C ASN A 301 -5.96 18.94 36.03
N ALA A 302 -6.83 18.68 35.05
CA ALA A 302 -6.51 17.99 33.81
C ALA A 302 -6.45 18.93 32.59
N GLN A 303 -6.59 20.23 32.77
CA GLN A 303 -6.71 21.22 31.67
C GLN A 303 -5.56 21.14 30.67
N THR A 304 -4.32 21.11 31.13
CA THR A 304 -3.12 21.01 30.25
C THR A 304 -3.15 19.74 29.39
N LEU A 305 -3.59 18.61 29.98
CA LEU A 305 -3.69 17.33 29.29
C LEU A 305 -4.82 17.34 28.26
N LEU A 306 -5.96 17.96 28.59
CA LEU A 306 -7.09 18.09 27.66
C LEU A 306 -6.73 19.01 26.49
N VAL A 307 -5.95 20.07 26.71
CA VAL A 307 -5.44 20.94 25.64
C VAL A 307 -4.53 20.14 24.69
N ASP A 308 -3.56 19.38 25.21
CA ASP A 308 -2.67 18.53 24.38
C ASP A 308 -3.45 17.49 23.57
N LEU A 309 -4.40 16.78 24.23
CA LEU A 309 -5.28 15.82 23.55
C LEU A 309 -6.06 16.47 22.40
N ASN A 310 -6.66 17.62 22.66
CA ASN A 310 -7.43 18.34 21.65
C ASN A 310 -6.56 18.83 20.49
N LEU A 311 -5.32 19.30 20.74
CA LEU A 311 -4.40 19.70 19.69
C LEU A 311 -4.04 18.53 18.77
N LYS A 312 -3.65 17.38 19.36
CA LYS A 312 -3.29 16.18 18.60
C LYS A 312 -4.47 15.65 17.78
N ILE A 313 -5.68 15.57 18.37
CA ILE A 313 -6.90 15.12 17.69
C ILE A 313 -7.29 16.09 16.57
N ASN A 314 -7.23 17.41 16.80
CA ASN A 314 -7.53 18.41 15.80
C ASN A 314 -6.59 18.35 14.60
N SER A 315 -5.30 18.05 14.82
CA SER A 315 -4.32 17.87 13.73
C SER A 315 -4.74 16.71 12.81
N LEU A 316 -5.18 15.58 13.37
CA LEU A 316 -5.68 14.44 12.60
C LEU A 316 -6.99 14.76 11.87
N ILE A 317 -7.94 15.43 12.53
CA ILE A 317 -9.22 15.84 11.92
C ILE A 317 -8.98 16.80 10.74
N THR A 318 -8.05 17.75 10.89
CA THR A 318 -7.70 18.73 9.84
C THR A 318 -7.15 18.02 8.60
N LEU A 319 -6.48 16.88 8.79
CA LEU A 319 -5.96 16.02 7.73
C LEU A 319 -7.01 15.05 7.11
N GLY A 320 -8.30 15.23 7.41
CA GLY A 320 -9.36 14.39 6.89
C GLY A 320 -9.43 12.98 7.52
N LEU A 321 -8.82 12.78 8.70
CA LEU A 321 -8.80 11.49 9.39
C LEU A 321 -9.84 11.40 10.52
N SER A 322 -10.90 12.20 10.47
CA SER A 322 -11.94 12.29 11.51
C SER A 322 -12.65 10.98 11.81
N TYR A 323 -12.68 10.06 10.84
CA TYR A 323 -13.33 8.76 10.90
C TYR A 323 -12.47 7.66 11.56
N LEU A 324 -11.15 7.88 11.69
CA LEU A 324 -10.27 6.90 12.31
C LEU A 324 -10.54 6.79 13.82
N SER A 325 -10.37 5.58 14.36
CA SER A 325 -10.35 5.31 15.80
C SER A 325 -8.92 5.11 16.31
N LEU A 326 -8.69 5.33 17.59
CA LEU A 326 -7.36 5.18 18.21
C LEU A 326 -6.91 3.72 18.29
N ASP A 327 -7.83 2.77 18.36
CA ASP A 327 -7.57 1.33 18.43
C ASP A 327 -7.25 0.70 17.07
N ARG A 328 -7.47 1.43 15.96
CA ARG A 328 -7.16 0.94 14.63
C ARG A 328 -5.67 0.64 14.48
N ARG A 329 -5.35 -0.56 14.01
CA ARG A 329 -3.97 -1.03 13.86
C ARG A 329 -3.26 -0.28 12.74
N THR A 330 -2.00 0.10 12.98
CA THR A 330 -1.19 0.80 11.96
C THR A 330 -0.97 -0.05 10.70
N SER A 331 -0.93 -1.37 10.82
CA SER A 331 -0.80 -2.30 9.69
C SER A 331 -2.03 -2.37 8.76
N THR A 332 -3.17 -1.82 9.19
CA THR A 332 -4.41 -1.78 8.38
C THR A 332 -4.64 -0.43 7.70
N LEU A 333 -3.74 0.51 7.89
CA LEU A 333 -3.81 1.83 7.28
C LEU A 333 -3.42 1.77 5.80
N SER A 334 -4.11 2.55 4.98
CA SER A 334 -3.63 2.83 3.62
C SER A 334 -2.35 3.67 3.64
N GLY A 335 -1.61 3.69 2.53
CA GLY A 335 -0.38 4.51 2.42
C GLY A 335 -0.64 5.98 2.71
N GLY A 336 -1.72 6.54 2.17
CA GLY A 336 -2.12 7.93 2.41
C GLY A 336 -2.56 8.20 3.85
N GLU A 337 -3.29 7.28 4.51
CA GLU A 337 -3.62 7.40 5.93
C GLU A 337 -2.37 7.41 6.81
N ALA A 338 -1.43 6.49 6.54
CA ALA A 338 -0.16 6.41 7.26
C ALA A 338 0.67 7.69 7.10
N GLN A 339 0.75 8.23 5.89
CA GLN A 339 1.46 9.48 5.60
C GLN A 339 0.84 10.67 6.34
N ARG A 340 -0.49 10.80 6.33
CA ARG A 340 -1.20 11.87 7.04
C ARG A 340 -1.03 11.78 8.56
N ILE A 341 -1.01 10.56 9.13
CA ILE A 341 -0.73 10.38 10.56
C ILE A 341 0.71 10.80 10.90
N LYS A 342 1.70 10.45 10.06
CA LYS A 342 3.07 10.94 10.21
C LYS A 342 3.12 12.46 10.18
N LEU A 343 2.42 13.07 9.22
CA LEU A 343 2.34 14.53 9.09
C LEU A 343 1.72 15.18 10.33
N ALA A 344 0.65 14.61 10.89
CA ALA A 344 0.01 15.11 12.13
C ALA A 344 1.01 15.18 13.30
N ASN A 345 1.88 14.19 13.43
CA ASN A 345 2.90 14.16 14.49
C ASN A 345 3.91 15.30 14.33
N HIS A 346 4.31 15.61 13.09
CA HIS A 346 5.25 16.72 12.83
C HIS A 346 4.63 18.11 13.03
N LEU A 347 3.31 18.24 12.88
CA LEU A 347 2.62 19.52 13.13
C LEU A 347 2.75 20.01 14.57
N ASN A 348 2.75 19.09 15.51
CA ASN A 348 2.84 19.39 16.94
C ASN A 348 4.29 19.54 17.43
N SER A 349 5.28 19.35 16.51
CA SER A 349 6.69 19.56 16.81
C SER A 349 7.00 21.04 16.99
N ALA A 350 7.87 21.35 17.94
CA ALA A 350 8.42 22.69 18.16
C ALA A 350 9.62 23.01 17.24
N LEU A 351 10.01 22.08 16.35
CA LEU A 351 11.15 22.25 15.45
C LEU A 351 10.89 23.35 14.41
N SER A 352 11.90 24.18 14.19
CA SER A 352 11.96 25.19 13.14
C SER A 352 13.28 25.09 12.38
N GLY A 353 13.35 25.64 11.18
CA GLY A 353 14.54 25.54 10.33
C GLY A 353 14.74 24.15 9.72
N VAL A 354 13.70 23.34 9.63
CA VAL A 354 13.72 21.99 9.08
C VAL A 354 13.27 22.00 7.61
N LEU A 355 13.88 21.13 6.80
CA LEU A 355 13.43 20.83 5.43
C LEU A 355 12.49 19.63 5.46
N TYR A 356 11.20 19.86 5.29
CA TYR A 356 10.22 18.78 5.12
C TYR A 356 10.11 18.39 3.64
N ILE A 357 10.28 17.12 3.34
CA ILE A 357 10.16 16.57 1.98
C ILE A 357 9.00 15.59 1.96
N PHE A 358 7.96 15.89 1.16
CA PHE A 358 6.75 15.09 1.03
C PHE A 358 6.72 14.35 -0.30
N ASP A 359 6.32 13.07 -0.24
CA ASP A 359 6.19 12.18 -1.40
C ASP A 359 4.73 11.97 -1.75
N GLU A 360 4.28 12.64 -2.81
CA GLU A 360 2.92 12.54 -3.35
C GLU A 360 1.79 12.61 -2.29
N PRO A 361 1.74 13.68 -1.48
CA PRO A 361 0.77 13.77 -0.39
C PRO A 361 -0.69 13.89 -0.85
N SER A 362 -0.94 14.16 -2.13
CA SER A 362 -2.28 14.22 -2.74
C SER A 362 -2.88 12.85 -3.07
N VAL A 363 -2.05 11.81 -3.15
CA VAL A 363 -2.47 10.48 -3.59
C VAL A 363 -3.64 9.93 -2.76
N GLY A 364 -4.69 9.47 -3.45
CA GLY A 364 -5.90 8.91 -2.83
C GLY A 364 -6.78 9.94 -2.11
N LEU A 365 -6.57 11.23 -2.38
CA LEU A 365 -7.34 12.31 -1.74
C LEU A 365 -8.32 12.97 -2.70
N HIS A 366 -9.53 13.16 -2.18
CA HIS A 366 -10.50 14.03 -2.82
C HIS A 366 -10.03 15.50 -2.72
N PRO A 367 -10.28 16.37 -3.72
CA PRO A 367 -9.90 17.79 -3.68
C PRO A 367 -10.33 18.53 -2.39
N TYR A 368 -11.47 18.16 -1.85
CA TYR A 368 -11.92 18.69 -0.56
C TYR A 368 -10.94 18.39 0.60
N ASP A 369 -10.33 17.20 0.61
CA ASP A 369 -9.41 16.77 1.66
C ASP A 369 -8.03 17.44 1.51
N LEU A 370 -7.65 17.85 0.29
CA LEU A 370 -6.41 18.58 0.00
C LEU A 370 -6.37 19.97 0.65
N ILE A 371 -7.53 20.58 0.90
CA ILE A 371 -7.61 21.87 1.61
C ILE A 371 -6.93 21.78 2.98
N GLY A 372 -7.10 20.66 3.68
CA GLY A 372 -6.44 20.41 4.97
C GLY A 372 -4.92 20.35 4.86
N ILE A 373 -4.41 19.59 3.88
CA ILE A 373 -2.97 19.47 3.63
C ILE A 373 -2.35 20.80 3.25
N ASN A 374 -2.99 21.56 2.39
CA ASN A 374 -2.54 22.89 1.95
C ASN A 374 -2.42 23.87 3.12
N LYS A 375 -3.37 23.83 4.07
CA LYS A 375 -3.29 24.61 5.31
C LYS A 375 -2.07 24.23 6.14
N ILE A 376 -1.74 22.95 6.18
CA ILE A 376 -0.62 22.43 6.96
C ILE A 376 0.72 22.87 6.37
N PHE A 377 0.90 22.79 5.04
CA PHE A 377 2.12 23.29 4.41
C PHE A 377 2.35 24.77 4.70
N LYS A 378 1.30 25.59 4.61
CA LYS A 378 1.36 27.00 5.01
C LYS A 378 1.68 27.21 6.49
N LEU A 379 1.19 26.31 7.37
CA LEU A 379 1.52 26.39 8.79
C LEU A 379 2.99 26.03 9.07
N LEU A 380 3.52 25.00 8.41
CA LEU A 380 4.94 24.60 8.52
C LEU A 380 5.87 25.73 8.08
N THR A 381 5.58 26.39 6.95
CA THR A 381 6.39 27.52 6.47
C THR A 381 6.30 28.73 7.39
N ARG A 382 5.12 29.04 7.97
CA ARG A 382 4.96 30.11 8.97
C ARG A 382 5.74 29.84 10.27
N LYS A 383 5.98 28.55 10.59
CA LYS A 383 6.85 28.16 11.73
C LYS A 383 8.36 28.23 11.39
N GLY A 384 8.73 28.76 10.22
CA GLY A 384 10.13 28.88 9.79
C GLY A 384 10.72 27.60 9.21
N ASN A 385 9.89 26.71 8.65
CA ASN A 385 10.35 25.50 7.97
C ASN A 385 10.26 25.63 6.45
N THR A 386 11.11 24.90 5.75
CA THR A 386 11.08 24.80 4.29
C THR A 386 10.31 23.54 3.89
N VAL A 387 9.44 23.65 2.91
CA VAL A 387 8.59 22.54 2.45
C VAL A 387 8.90 22.25 0.99
N VAL A 388 9.33 21.02 0.69
CA VAL A 388 9.51 20.50 -0.66
C VAL A 388 8.48 19.37 -0.86
N VAL A 389 7.68 19.47 -1.91
CA VAL A 389 6.62 18.50 -2.22
C VAL A 389 6.87 17.91 -3.60
N VAL A 390 7.00 16.61 -3.70
CA VAL A 390 6.93 15.89 -4.99
C VAL A 390 5.47 15.59 -5.23
N ASP A 391 4.85 16.25 -6.22
CA ASP A 391 3.42 16.02 -6.51
C ASP A 391 3.05 16.44 -7.94
N HIS A 392 1.91 15.96 -8.41
CA HIS A 392 1.34 16.24 -9.74
C HIS A 392 -0.03 16.92 -9.66
N ASP A 393 -0.63 16.97 -8.47
CA ASP A 393 -1.97 17.48 -8.26
C ASP A 393 -2.04 19.00 -8.52
N PRO A 394 -3.00 19.47 -9.34
CA PRO A 394 -3.15 20.90 -9.65
C PRO A 394 -3.36 21.79 -8.42
N ASP A 395 -4.05 21.30 -7.37
CA ASP A 395 -4.32 22.09 -6.16
C ASP A 395 -3.09 22.17 -5.25
N ILE A 396 -2.17 21.22 -5.31
CA ILE A 396 -0.86 21.27 -4.65
C ILE A 396 0.09 22.19 -5.42
N ILE A 397 0.15 22.06 -6.75
CA ILE A 397 1.00 22.91 -7.60
C ILE A 397 0.61 24.39 -7.45
N LYS A 398 -0.67 24.69 -7.36
CA LYS A 398 -1.22 26.05 -7.24
C LYS A 398 -0.78 26.81 -5.99
N ILE A 399 -0.54 26.11 -4.86
CA ILE A 399 -0.14 26.78 -3.61
C ILE A 399 1.35 27.00 -3.47
N ALA A 400 2.15 26.53 -4.43
CA ALA A 400 3.59 26.63 -4.41
C ALA A 400 4.07 28.08 -4.57
N ASP A 401 5.02 28.49 -3.72
CA ASP A 401 5.78 29.74 -3.90
C ASP A 401 6.81 29.60 -5.03
N ASN A 402 7.33 28.37 -5.24
CA ASN A 402 8.30 28.02 -6.27
C ASN A 402 7.97 26.63 -6.85
N ILE A 403 8.03 26.48 -8.15
CA ILE A 403 7.79 25.22 -8.84
C ILE A 403 9.02 24.88 -9.65
N ILE A 404 9.49 23.64 -9.53
CA ILE A 404 10.56 23.06 -10.33
C ILE A 404 9.95 21.93 -11.15
N ASN A 405 9.89 22.11 -12.46
CA ASN A 405 9.38 21.09 -13.38
C ASN A 405 10.53 20.33 -14.01
N LEU A 406 10.54 19.00 -13.82
CA LEU A 406 11.52 18.11 -14.41
C LEU A 406 10.90 17.39 -15.63
N GLY A 407 11.68 17.20 -16.67
CA GLY A 407 11.21 16.60 -17.91
C GLY A 407 12.30 16.60 -18.99
N GLU A 408 11.93 16.62 -20.26
CA GLU A 408 10.54 16.62 -20.80
C GLU A 408 9.87 15.24 -20.76
N GLU A 409 10.65 14.14 -20.86
CA GLU A 409 10.21 12.76 -20.91
C GLU A 409 10.70 11.99 -19.68
N ALA A 410 10.48 10.70 -19.67
CA ALA A 410 10.87 9.77 -18.60
C ALA A 410 12.24 9.10 -18.91
N GLY A 411 12.86 8.54 -17.88
CA GLY A 411 14.06 7.70 -17.99
C GLY A 411 15.25 8.48 -18.55
N GLU A 412 15.92 7.92 -19.56
CA GLU A 412 17.14 8.51 -20.16
C GLU A 412 16.93 9.87 -20.83
N LYS A 413 15.73 10.13 -21.31
CA LYS A 413 15.34 11.40 -21.92
C LYS A 413 14.82 12.43 -20.93
N GLY A 414 14.67 12.04 -19.66
CA GLY A 414 14.34 12.92 -18.54
C GLY A 414 15.56 13.51 -17.85
N GLY A 415 15.35 14.01 -16.65
CA GLY A 415 16.44 14.48 -15.76
C GLY A 415 16.89 15.92 -16.00
N TYR A 416 16.16 16.71 -16.77
CA TYR A 416 16.41 18.13 -16.97
C TYR A 416 15.41 18.99 -16.21
N VAL A 417 15.82 20.16 -15.72
CA VAL A 417 14.89 21.20 -15.27
C VAL A 417 14.38 21.95 -16.50
N THR A 418 13.11 21.76 -16.81
CA THR A 418 12.46 22.40 -17.97
C THR A 418 11.79 23.72 -17.59
N PHE A 419 11.53 23.94 -16.30
CA PHE A 419 10.98 25.19 -15.79
C PHE A 419 11.29 25.35 -14.30
N GLN A 420 11.54 26.61 -13.89
CA GLN A 420 11.54 27.02 -12.49
C GLN A 420 10.89 28.39 -12.34
N GLY A 421 9.92 28.52 -11.42
CA GLY A 421 9.21 29.79 -11.19
C GLY A 421 7.90 29.66 -10.46
N THR A 422 7.00 30.66 -10.60
CA THR A 422 5.69 30.69 -9.96
C THR A 422 4.64 29.93 -10.77
N TYR A 423 3.47 29.67 -10.17
CA TYR A 423 2.34 29.00 -10.83
C TYR A 423 1.86 29.72 -12.08
N GLU A 424 1.76 31.08 -12.03
CA GLU A 424 1.30 31.89 -13.15
C GLU A 424 2.28 31.78 -14.35
N LYS A 425 3.59 31.77 -14.09
CA LYS A 425 4.60 31.56 -15.12
C LYS A 425 4.58 30.14 -15.70
N LEU A 426 4.28 29.14 -14.85
CA LEU A 426 4.13 27.75 -15.32
C LEU A 426 2.93 27.62 -16.27
N LEU A 427 1.80 28.25 -15.95
CA LEU A 427 0.61 28.22 -16.81
C LEU A 427 0.88 28.73 -18.23
N VAL A 428 1.72 29.76 -18.41
CA VAL A 428 2.05 30.28 -19.77
C VAL A 428 3.22 29.56 -20.43
N SER A 429 3.88 28.63 -19.72
CA SER A 429 5.04 27.90 -20.24
C SER A 429 4.65 26.88 -21.33
N SER A 430 5.63 26.50 -22.14
CA SER A 430 5.49 25.43 -23.14
C SER A 430 5.64 24.03 -22.60
N THR A 431 5.89 23.88 -21.28
CA THR A 431 6.09 22.57 -20.63
C THR A 431 4.85 21.68 -20.74
N VAL A 432 5.06 20.36 -20.66
CA VAL A 432 3.96 19.38 -20.65
C VAL A 432 3.00 19.65 -19.49
N THR A 433 3.54 19.98 -18.32
CA THR A 433 2.74 20.31 -17.11
C THR A 433 1.92 21.58 -17.33
N GLY A 434 2.53 22.67 -17.83
CA GLY A 434 1.82 23.91 -18.09
C GLY A 434 0.68 23.75 -19.11
N LYS A 435 0.92 22.98 -20.19
CA LYS A 435 -0.12 22.64 -21.17
C LYS A 435 -1.25 21.82 -20.53
N ALA A 436 -0.94 20.81 -19.72
CA ALA A 436 -1.93 19.95 -19.07
C ALA A 436 -2.81 20.72 -18.08
N LEU A 437 -2.23 21.67 -17.33
CA LEU A 437 -2.97 22.52 -16.37
C LEU A 437 -3.91 23.52 -17.05
N ARG A 438 -3.59 23.99 -18.28
CA ARG A 438 -4.48 24.88 -19.05
C ARG A 438 -5.68 24.16 -19.66
N HIS A 439 -5.56 22.85 -19.92
CA HIS A 439 -6.58 22.06 -20.60
C HIS A 439 -7.13 20.97 -19.69
N PRO A 440 -8.19 21.23 -18.91
CA PRO A 440 -8.74 20.30 -17.93
C PRO A 440 -9.41 19.06 -18.54
N GLY A 441 -9.58 19.02 -19.87
CA GLY A 441 -10.26 17.93 -20.56
C GLY A 441 -11.73 18.23 -20.87
N ILE A 442 -12.39 17.30 -21.53
CA ILE A 442 -13.77 17.44 -22.01
C ILE A 442 -14.71 16.80 -20.98
N ILE A 443 -15.84 17.45 -20.71
CA ILE A 443 -16.91 16.87 -19.89
C ILE A 443 -17.72 15.91 -20.76
N ASN A 444 -17.81 14.66 -20.35
CA ASN A 444 -18.59 13.64 -21.05
C ASN A 444 -20.11 13.90 -20.90
N LYS A 445 -20.81 13.89 -22.03
CA LYS A 445 -22.27 14.09 -22.17
C LYS A 445 -22.96 12.83 -22.70
N SER A 446 -22.38 11.64 -22.49
CA SER A 446 -22.91 10.38 -23.05
C SER A 446 -24.37 10.16 -22.63
N ASP A 447 -25.22 9.84 -23.59
CA ASP A 447 -26.59 9.38 -23.33
C ASP A 447 -26.56 7.87 -23.05
N LEU A 448 -26.81 7.49 -21.80
CA LEU A 448 -26.83 6.09 -21.34
C LEU A 448 -28.24 5.54 -21.16
N LEU A 449 -29.29 6.28 -21.55
CA LEU A 449 -30.70 5.87 -21.35
C LEU A 449 -31.04 4.51 -21.97
N LYS A 450 -30.30 4.09 -23.02
CA LYS A 450 -30.49 2.81 -23.71
C LYS A 450 -29.65 1.66 -23.17
N LYS A 451 -28.76 1.87 -22.19
CA LYS A 451 -27.91 0.83 -21.64
C LYS A 451 -28.62 0.02 -20.55
N GLN A 452 -28.23 -1.25 -20.43
CA GLN A 452 -28.63 -2.09 -19.31
C GLN A 452 -27.85 -1.71 -18.07
N PHE A 453 -28.50 -1.75 -16.90
CA PHE A 453 -27.91 -1.46 -15.61
C PHE A 453 -27.80 -2.71 -14.73
N ILE A 454 -26.69 -2.84 -14.03
CA ILE A 454 -26.56 -3.72 -12.87
C ILE A 454 -27.12 -2.92 -11.68
N ARG A 455 -28.16 -3.44 -11.04
CA ARG A 455 -28.80 -2.80 -9.90
C ARG A 455 -28.29 -3.44 -8.61
N LEU A 456 -27.92 -2.62 -7.66
CA LEU A 456 -27.56 -2.99 -6.31
C LEU A 456 -28.66 -2.43 -5.40
N ASN A 457 -29.39 -3.30 -4.72
CA ASN A 457 -30.51 -2.89 -3.89
C ASN A 457 -30.27 -3.28 -2.44
N HIS A 458 -30.67 -2.45 -1.50
CA HIS A 458 -30.64 -2.70 -0.06
C HIS A 458 -29.27 -3.16 0.46
N LEU A 459 -28.17 -2.52 -0.01
CA LEU A 459 -26.83 -2.86 0.41
C LEU A 459 -26.59 -2.45 1.86
N ASN A 460 -26.21 -3.42 2.69
CA ASN A 460 -25.78 -3.23 4.06
C ASN A 460 -24.37 -3.80 4.22
N PHE A 461 -23.36 -2.95 4.29
CA PHE A 461 -21.96 -3.37 4.42
C PHE A 461 -21.11 -2.26 5.02
N HIS A 462 -20.49 -2.51 6.17
CA HIS A 462 -19.74 -1.52 6.95
C HIS A 462 -20.59 -0.27 7.26
N ASN A 463 -20.22 0.90 6.71
CA ASN A 463 -20.94 2.15 6.88
C ASN A 463 -22.07 2.36 5.86
N LEU A 464 -22.30 1.42 4.94
CA LEU A 464 -23.46 1.47 4.04
C LEU A 464 -24.68 0.91 4.76
N VAL A 465 -25.77 1.67 4.78
CA VAL A 465 -27.03 1.27 5.38
C VAL A 465 -28.15 1.49 4.37
N ASP A 466 -28.73 0.40 3.89
CA ASP A 466 -29.86 0.38 2.95
C ASP A 466 -29.62 1.23 1.68
N ILE A 467 -28.50 0.96 0.99
CA ILE A 467 -28.06 1.75 -0.16
C ILE A 467 -28.46 1.08 -1.46
N ASP A 468 -29.04 1.87 -2.35
CA ASP A 468 -29.30 1.53 -3.74
C ASP A 468 -28.29 2.23 -4.66
N ALA A 469 -27.83 1.52 -5.72
CA ALA A 469 -26.97 2.08 -6.74
C ALA A 469 -27.15 1.38 -8.09
N LYS A 470 -26.88 2.12 -9.18
CA LYS A 470 -27.00 1.62 -10.56
C LYS A 470 -25.68 1.78 -11.31
N ILE A 471 -25.22 0.72 -11.93
CA ILE A 471 -23.99 0.68 -12.72
C ILE A 471 -24.32 0.27 -14.15
N PRO A 472 -24.10 1.13 -15.16
CA PRO A 472 -24.36 0.78 -16.55
C PRO A 472 -23.38 -0.27 -17.05
N LYS A 473 -23.88 -1.29 -17.77
CA LYS A 473 -23.05 -2.28 -18.44
C LYS A 473 -22.33 -1.67 -19.65
N ASN A 474 -21.14 -2.20 -19.94
CA ASN A 474 -20.31 -1.76 -21.08
C ASN A 474 -20.05 -0.25 -21.04
N ALA A 475 -19.70 0.27 -19.88
CA ALA A 475 -19.44 1.67 -19.61
C ALA A 475 -18.32 1.83 -18.59
N LEU A 476 -17.72 3.02 -18.57
CA LEU A 476 -16.74 3.44 -17.56
C LEU A 476 -17.48 4.17 -16.43
N THR A 477 -17.64 3.50 -15.29
CA THR A 477 -18.25 4.07 -14.09
C THR A 477 -17.18 4.48 -13.09
N VAL A 478 -17.31 5.68 -12.55
CA VAL A 478 -16.44 6.19 -11.47
C VAL A 478 -17.23 6.27 -10.16
N ILE A 479 -16.68 5.73 -9.09
CA ILE A 479 -17.14 5.94 -7.72
C ILE A 479 -16.24 6.98 -7.08
N SER A 480 -16.82 8.15 -6.73
CA SER A 480 -16.10 9.28 -6.15
C SER A 480 -16.68 9.68 -4.79
N GLY A 481 -16.06 10.67 -4.13
CA GLY A 481 -16.47 11.23 -2.83
C GLY A 481 -15.31 11.34 -1.84
N PRO A 482 -15.49 12.06 -0.71
CA PRO A 482 -14.45 12.31 0.28
C PRO A 482 -13.88 11.01 0.91
N ALA A 483 -12.74 11.14 1.60
CA ALA A 483 -12.15 10.03 2.34
C ALA A 483 -13.11 9.50 3.41
N GLY A 484 -13.26 8.17 3.53
CA GLY A 484 -14.18 7.55 4.50
C GLY A 484 -15.66 7.58 4.15
N SER A 485 -16.04 8.05 2.94
CA SER A 485 -17.45 8.14 2.51
C SER A 485 -18.12 6.81 2.16
N GLY A 486 -17.37 5.69 2.14
CA GLY A 486 -17.93 4.36 1.87
C GLY A 486 -17.65 3.81 0.47
N LYS A 487 -16.83 4.47 -0.36
CA LYS A 487 -16.48 4.03 -1.74
C LYS A 487 -16.00 2.58 -1.81
N SER A 488 -15.00 2.24 -1.01
CA SER A 488 -14.48 0.87 -0.97
C SER A 488 -15.52 -0.13 -0.45
N SER A 489 -16.40 0.29 0.49
CA SER A 489 -17.50 -0.55 0.97
C SER A 489 -18.49 -0.86 -0.15
N LEU A 490 -18.87 0.14 -0.95
CA LEU A 490 -19.74 -0.04 -2.12
C LEU A 490 -19.09 -0.98 -3.15
N LEU A 491 -17.80 -0.77 -3.43
CA LEU A 491 -17.05 -1.60 -4.36
C LEU A 491 -16.96 -3.06 -3.91
N TYR A 492 -16.64 -3.32 -2.64
CA TYR A 492 -16.60 -4.68 -2.07
C TYR A 492 -17.98 -5.35 -2.05
N ALA A 493 -19.04 -4.60 -1.74
CA ALA A 493 -20.40 -5.10 -1.81
C ALA A 493 -20.75 -5.50 -3.25
N PHE A 494 -20.41 -4.68 -4.25
CA PHE A 494 -20.57 -5.00 -5.67
C PHE A 494 -19.83 -6.28 -6.06
N ILE A 495 -18.53 -6.40 -5.71
CA ILE A 495 -17.71 -7.58 -6.05
C ILE A 495 -18.34 -8.87 -5.52
N LYS A 496 -18.93 -8.85 -4.32
CA LYS A 496 -19.60 -10.02 -3.73
C LYS A 496 -20.87 -10.44 -4.47
N THR A 497 -21.52 -9.54 -5.19
CA THR A 497 -22.74 -9.85 -5.94
C THR A 497 -22.48 -10.43 -7.33
N GLN A 498 -21.23 -10.37 -7.81
CA GLN A 498 -20.84 -10.80 -9.15
C GLN A 498 -20.04 -12.10 -9.11
N SER A 499 -20.29 -13.02 -10.05
CA SER A 499 -19.60 -14.32 -10.14
C SER A 499 -18.21 -14.24 -10.80
N SER A 500 -17.95 -13.22 -11.61
CA SER A 500 -16.68 -13.06 -12.34
C SER A 500 -16.28 -11.58 -12.42
N VAL A 501 -15.35 -11.18 -11.57
CA VAL A 501 -14.79 -9.82 -11.53
C VAL A 501 -13.28 -9.89 -11.48
N THR A 502 -12.62 -9.10 -12.32
CA THR A 502 -11.18 -8.88 -12.20
C THR A 502 -10.92 -7.63 -11.36
N VAL A 503 -10.31 -7.80 -10.21
CA VAL A 503 -9.93 -6.71 -9.31
C VAL A 503 -8.46 -6.37 -9.49
N LEU A 504 -8.16 -5.12 -9.81
CA LEU A 504 -6.83 -4.57 -9.98
C LEU A 504 -6.59 -3.52 -8.89
N ASP A 505 -6.01 -3.96 -7.78
CA ASP A 505 -5.68 -3.12 -6.61
C ASP A 505 -4.18 -2.78 -6.56
N GLN A 506 -3.82 -1.85 -5.66
CA GLN A 506 -2.43 -1.43 -5.43
C GLN A 506 -1.65 -2.38 -4.49
N LYS A 507 -2.27 -3.46 -4.01
CA LYS A 507 -1.60 -4.36 -3.06
C LYS A 507 -0.34 -4.97 -3.67
N PRO A 508 0.74 -5.09 -2.89
CA PRO A 508 1.94 -5.76 -3.33
C PRO A 508 1.64 -7.18 -3.83
N ILE A 509 2.26 -7.55 -4.93
CA ILE A 509 2.21 -8.93 -5.40
C ILE A 509 3.25 -9.71 -4.59
N HIS A 510 2.83 -10.78 -3.95
CA HIS A 510 3.77 -11.70 -3.32
C HIS A 510 4.59 -12.43 -4.39
N THR A 511 5.66 -11.81 -4.83
CA THR A 511 6.62 -12.38 -5.78
C THR A 511 7.92 -12.70 -5.06
N SER A 512 8.69 -13.64 -5.60
CA SER A 512 10.05 -13.89 -5.10
C SER A 512 10.90 -12.63 -5.34
N SER A 513 11.96 -12.44 -4.53
CA SER A 513 12.94 -11.36 -4.70
C SER A 513 13.65 -11.38 -6.07
N ARG A 514 13.45 -12.45 -6.84
CA ARG A 514 14.01 -12.67 -8.18
C ARG A 514 13.05 -12.30 -9.31
N SER A 515 11.77 -12.04 -9.02
CA SER A 515 10.78 -11.69 -10.03
C SER A 515 11.04 -10.32 -10.63
N ASN A 516 11.01 -10.23 -11.96
CA ASN A 516 11.09 -8.99 -12.72
C ASN A 516 9.82 -8.77 -13.57
N VAL A 517 9.73 -7.64 -14.25
CA VAL A 517 8.59 -7.26 -15.09
C VAL A 517 8.28 -8.33 -16.14
N LEU A 518 9.29 -8.78 -16.88
CA LEU A 518 9.11 -9.76 -17.96
C LEU A 518 8.68 -11.14 -17.45
N THR A 519 9.22 -11.59 -16.29
CA THR A 519 8.77 -12.82 -15.63
C THR A 519 7.33 -12.71 -15.13
N TYR A 520 6.95 -11.56 -14.62
CA TYR A 520 5.59 -11.33 -14.15
C TYR A 520 4.56 -11.33 -15.29
N LEU A 521 4.91 -10.76 -16.43
CA LEU A 521 4.07 -10.80 -17.64
C LEU A 521 3.96 -12.21 -18.25
N GLY A 522 4.87 -13.12 -17.89
CA GLY A 522 4.91 -14.49 -18.43
C GLY A 522 5.69 -14.60 -19.75
N GLU A 523 6.45 -13.60 -20.11
CA GLU A 523 7.14 -13.49 -21.40
C GLU A 523 8.65 -13.81 -21.33
N PHE A 524 9.16 -14.00 -20.13
CA PHE A 524 10.60 -14.31 -19.95
C PHE A 524 11.00 -15.64 -20.59
N ASP A 525 10.09 -16.61 -20.63
CA ASP A 525 10.35 -17.91 -21.27
C ASP A 525 10.52 -17.78 -22.78
N LYS A 526 9.80 -16.85 -23.43
CA LYS A 526 10.02 -16.55 -24.85
C LYS A 526 11.40 -15.98 -25.10
N LEU A 527 11.87 -15.07 -24.22
CA LEU A 527 13.22 -14.52 -24.32
C LEU A 527 14.29 -15.62 -24.17
N ARG A 528 14.13 -16.51 -23.18
CA ARG A 528 15.06 -17.64 -22.99
C ARG A 528 15.12 -18.57 -24.18
N LYS A 529 13.97 -18.91 -24.78
CA LYS A 529 13.90 -19.73 -26.01
C LYS A 529 14.57 -19.05 -27.18
N LEU A 530 14.38 -17.74 -27.35
CA LEU A 530 15.01 -16.97 -28.41
C LEU A 530 16.55 -17.03 -28.30
N PHE A 531 17.10 -16.83 -27.12
CA PHE A 531 18.53 -16.96 -26.88
C PHE A 531 19.03 -18.40 -27.08
N SER A 532 18.28 -19.38 -26.60
CA SER A 532 18.61 -20.80 -26.78
C SER A 532 18.70 -21.19 -28.26
N ASN A 533 17.70 -20.77 -29.04
CA ASN A 533 17.65 -21.08 -30.48
C ASN A 533 18.77 -20.41 -31.29
N ALA A 534 19.13 -19.17 -30.92
CA ALA A 534 20.15 -18.41 -31.64
C ALA A 534 21.58 -18.84 -31.29
N THR A 535 21.82 -19.27 -30.03
CA THR A 535 23.16 -19.55 -29.53
C THR A 535 23.48 -21.03 -29.43
N GLY A 536 22.49 -21.93 -29.51
CA GLY A 536 22.62 -23.37 -29.32
C GLY A 536 22.78 -23.79 -27.84
N TYR A 537 22.84 -22.87 -26.89
CA TYR A 537 22.84 -23.18 -25.47
C TYR A 537 21.47 -23.66 -24.98
N LYS A 538 21.44 -24.50 -23.93
CA LYS A 538 20.18 -24.96 -23.32
C LYS A 538 19.40 -23.78 -22.71
N GLU A 539 18.08 -23.75 -22.92
CA GLU A 539 17.20 -22.71 -22.39
C GLU A 539 17.35 -22.46 -20.87
N SER A 540 17.63 -23.52 -20.10
CA SER A 540 17.82 -23.44 -18.65
C SER A 540 19.04 -22.61 -18.22
N LEU A 541 20.02 -22.40 -19.11
CA LEU A 541 21.20 -21.57 -18.85
C LEU A 541 20.88 -20.07 -18.90
N PHE A 542 19.88 -19.68 -19.67
CA PHE A 542 19.41 -18.29 -19.74
C PHE A 542 18.44 -17.91 -18.61
N SER A 543 18.36 -18.74 -17.55
CA SER A 543 17.61 -18.46 -16.33
C SER A 543 18.55 -18.09 -15.19
N PHE A 544 18.38 -16.90 -14.62
CA PHE A 544 19.09 -16.50 -13.39
C PHE A 544 18.63 -17.29 -12.13
N ASN A 545 17.63 -18.19 -12.26
CA ASN A 545 17.23 -19.15 -11.22
C ASN A 545 17.79 -20.56 -11.50
N GLY A 546 18.53 -20.74 -12.59
CA GLY A 546 19.04 -22.02 -13.06
C GLY A 546 20.58 -22.11 -13.03
N LYS A 547 21.10 -22.99 -13.87
CA LYS A 547 22.55 -23.27 -13.97
C LYS A 547 23.39 -22.12 -14.53
N GLY A 548 22.78 -21.16 -15.25
CA GLY A 548 23.44 -19.96 -15.77
C GLY A 548 23.53 -18.81 -14.78
N ALA A 549 23.02 -18.97 -13.55
CA ALA A 549 23.11 -17.98 -12.52
C ALA A 549 24.57 -17.76 -12.05
N CYS A 550 24.88 -16.51 -11.65
CA CYS A 550 26.15 -16.22 -11.00
C CYS A 550 26.37 -17.14 -9.78
N PRO A 551 27.49 -17.82 -9.66
CA PRO A 551 27.74 -18.80 -8.61
C PRO A 551 27.80 -18.18 -7.21
N VAL A 552 28.19 -16.91 -7.09
CA VAL A 552 28.32 -16.19 -5.81
C VAL A 552 26.96 -15.72 -5.31
N CYS A 553 26.24 -14.88 -6.05
CA CYS A 553 24.93 -14.36 -5.62
C CYS A 553 23.75 -15.27 -5.95
N LYS A 554 23.98 -16.41 -6.62
CA LYS A 554 22.95 -17.38 -7.04
C LYS A 554 21.78 -16.73 -7.78
N GLY A 555 22.09 -15.77 -8.65
CA GLY A 555 21.11 -15.06 -9.47
C GLY A 555 20.34 -13.93 -8.78
N LEU A 556 20.77 -13.49 -7.60
CA LEU A 556 20.17 -12.33 -6.93
C LEU A 556 20.70 -11.00 -7.46
N GLY A 557 21.93 -10.97 -8.00
CA GLY A 557 22.62 -9.75 -8.41
C GLY A 557 23.24 -8.98 -7.24
N VAL A 558 22.86 -9.35 -6.01
CA VAL A 558 23.29 -8.73 -4.76
C VAL A 558 23.70 -9.78 -3.76
N VAL A 559 24.56 -9.41 -2.82
CA VAL A 559 25.00 -10.26 -1.70
C VAL A 559 24.49 -9.61 -0.42
N LYS A 560 23.84 -10.38 0.43
CA LYS A 560 23.49 -9.96 1.79
C LYS A 560 24.69 -10.16 2.68
N LEU A 561 25.18 -9.10 3.27
CA LEU A 561 26.18 -9.16 4.31
C LEU A 561 25.47 -9.29 5.64
N ASP A 562 25.52 -10.49 6.23
CA ASP A 562 25.03 -10.75 7.58
C ASP A 562 26.03 -10.17 8.59
N LEU A 563 25.77 -8.97 9.02
CA LEU A 563 26.57 -8.27 10.03
C LEU A 563 25.93 -8.47 11.41
N ALA A 564 25.86 -9.68 11.88
CA ALA A 564 25.40 -10.25 13.18
C ALA A 564 24.62 -9.36 14.18
N TYR A 565 24.72 -8.02 14.12
CA TYR A 565 24.04 -7.04 14.99
C TYR A 565 23.58 -5.76 14.26
N LEU A 566 23.74 -5.66 12.92
CA LEU A 566 23.63 -4.41 12.18
C LEU A 566 22.56 -4.39 11.08
N GLY A 567 21.67 -5.38 11.04
CA GLY A 567 20.71 -5.52 9.95
C GLY A 567 21.36 -5.98 8.63
N ASP A 568 20.61 -6.64 7.78
CA ASP A 568 21.05 -7.14 6.47
C ASP A 568 21.49 -5.96 5.57
N GLU A 569 22.78 -5.74 5.38
CA GLU A 569 23.27 -4.82 4.36
C GLU A 569 23.32 -5.55 3.02
N VAL A 570 22.74 -4.95 1.99
CA VAL A 570 22.71 -5.52 0.64
C VAL A 570 23.70 -4.77 -0.22
N SER A 571 24.74 -5.44 -0.70
CA SER A 571 25.71 -4.90 -1.66
C SER A 571 25.57 -5.53 -3.03
N THR A 572 25.91 -4.79 -4.08
CA THR A 572 26.01 -5.36 -5.43
C THR A 572 27.04 -6.48 -5.44
N CYS A 573 26.72 -7.59 -6.08
CA CYS A 573 27.63 -8.72 -6.19
C CYS A 573 28.88 -8.32 -6.99
N GLU A 574 30.06 -8.41 -6.37
CA GLU A 574 31.31 -8.01 -7.00
C GLU A 574 31.66 -8.86 -8.23
N VAL A 575 31.26 -10.15 -8.27
CA VAL A 575 31.55 -11.07 -9.35
C VAL A 575 30.72 -10.76 -10.59
N CYS A 576 29.40 -10.66 -10.46
CA CYS A 576 28.52 -10.41 -11.62
C CYS A 576 28.13 -8.95 -11.78
N GLN A 577 28.57 -8.04 -10.93
CA GLN A 577 28.27 -6.61 -10.96
C GLN A 577 26.80 -6.29 -11.17
N GLY A 578 25.92 -7.12 -10.56
CA GLY A 578 24.47 -6.96 -10.66
C GLY A 578 23.79 -7.70 -11.82
N SER A 579 24.53 -8.24 -12.80
CA SER A 579 23.97 -8.91 -13.99
C SER A 579 23.16 -10.18 -13.69
N ARG A 580 23.39 -10.82 -12.54
CA ARG A 580 22.74 -12.07 -12.08
C ARG A 580 23.20 -13.34 -12.79
N TYR A 581 23.96 -13.24 -13.88
CA TYR A 581 24.40 -14.34 -14.72
C TYR A 581 25.91 -14.64 -14.54
N SER A 582 26.32 -15.82 -14.95
CA SER A 582 27.73 -16.16 -15.08
C SER A 582 28.33 -15.54 -16.34
N ASP A 583 29.67 -15.31 -16.36
CA ASP A 583 30.38 -14.72 -17.50
C ASP A 583 30.20 -15.52 -18.79
N GLU A 584 30.12 -16.84 -18.70
CA GLU A 584 29.87 -17.73 -19.85
C GLU A 584 28.58 -17.37 -20.58
N ILE A 585 27.52 -17.07 -19.83
CA ILE A 585 26.21 -16.72 -20.38
C ILE A 585 26.17 -15.27 -20.88
N LEU A 586 26.93 -14.38 -20.25
CA LEU A 586 27.05 -12.98 -20.69
C LEU A 586 27.82 -12.85 -22.03
N ASN A 587 28.68 -13.83 -22.36
CA ASN A 587 29.34 -13.86 -23.67
C ASN A 587 28.42 -14.30 -24.82
N ALA A 588 27.25 -14.90 -24.50
CA ALA A 588 26.29 -15.29 -25.51
C ALA A 588 25.37 -14.08 -25.87
N SER A 589 25.41 -13.70 -27.15
CA SER A 589 24.64 -12.52 -27.63
C SER A 589 23.68 -12.86 -28.77
N VAL A 590 22.58 -12.14 -28.86
CA VAL A 590 21.59 -12.17 -29.95
C VAL A 590 21.33 -10.76 -30.40
N ASN A 591 21.37 -10.50 -31.69
CA ASN A 591 21.29 -9.16 -32.26
C ASN A 591 22.30 -8.16 -31.66
N GLY A 592 23.46 -8.64 -31.21
CA GLY A 592 24.51 -7.81 -30.62
C GLY A 592 24.37 -7.55 -29.11
N TYR A 593 23.35 -8.11 -28.45
CA TYR A 593 23.10 -7.92 -27.02
C TYR A 593 23.09 -9.23 -26.26
N ASN A 594 23.67 -9.25 -25.06
CA ASN A 594 23.53 -10.38 -24.15
C ASN A 594 22.20 -10.29 -23.37
N ILE A 595 21.83 -11.37 -22.67
CA ILE A 595 20.54 -11.46 -21.98
C ILE A 595 20.39 -10.41 -20.86
N HIS A 596 21.46 -10.02 -20.17
CA HIS A 596 21.44 -8.98 -19.15
C HIS A 596 21.17 -7.60 -19.78
N GLU A 597 21.87 -7.26 -20.87
CA GLU A 597 21.65 -6.02 -21.59
C GLU A 597 20.20 -5.90 -22.09
N VAL A 598 19.64 -7.00 -22.58
CA VAL A 598 18.22 -7.02 -22.99
C VAL A 598 17.27 -6.79 -21.81
N LEU A 599 17.60 -7.31 -20.63
CA LEU A 599 16.81 -7.07 -19.41
C LEU A 599 16.88 -5.62 -18.92
N GLU A 600 17.95 -4.89 -19.27
CA GLU A 600 18.07 -3.45 -18.99
C GLU A 600 17.31 -2.57 -19.99
N PHE A 601 16.81 -3.13 -21.08
CA PHE A 601 15.99 -2.36 -22.06
C PHE A 601 14.70 -1.85 -21.44
N SER A 602 14.29 -0.65 -21.87
CA SER A 602 12.92 -0.19 -21.73
C SER A 602 11.97 -1.00 -22.63
N ALA A 603 10.67 -0.92 -22.37
CA ALA A 603 9.69 -1.58 -23.21
C ALA A 603 9.85 -1.18 -24.70
N ALA A 604 10.06 0.10 -24.97
CA ALA A 604 10.24 0.60 -26.34
C ALA A 604 11.49 0.01 -27.03
N GLN A 605 12.61 -0.06 -26.35
CA GLN A 605 13.85 -0.65 -26.87
C GLN A 605 13.71 -2.15 -27.13
N LEU A 606 12.99 -2.88 -26.27
CA LEU A 606 12.78 -4.32 -26.43
C LEU A 606 12.09 -4.65 -27.77
N SER A 607 11.04 -3.96 -28.15
CA SER A 607 10.32 -4.21 -29.41
C SER A 607 11.11 -3.80 -30.64
N GLN A 608 11.94 -2.76 -30.55
CA GLN A 608 12.80 -2.33 -31.66
C GLN A 608 13.84 -3.39 -32.02
N VAL A 609 14.44 -4.05 -31.01
CA VAL A 609 15.48 -5.07 -31.21
C VAL A 609 14.86 -6.45 -31.43
N PHE A 610 13.75 -6.74 -30.77
CA PHE A 610 13.04 -8.02 -30.79
C PHE A 610 11.54 -7.84 -31.07
N PRO A 611 11.12 -7.74 -32.36
CA PRO A 611 9.71 -7.49 -32.72
C PRO A 611 8.71 -8.49 -32.19
N VAL A 612 9.14 -9.70 -31.82
CA VAL A 612 8.30 -10.75 -31.21
C VAL A 612 7.65 -10.28 -29.88
N PHE A 613 8.15 -9.23 -29.24
CA PHE A 613 7.62 -8.64 -28.01
C PHE A 613 6.75 -7.39 -28.26
N GLU A 614 6.45 -7.02 -29.51
CA GLU A 614 5.70 -5.81 -29.86
C GLU A 614 4.35 -5.74 -29.10
N HIS A 615 3.60 -6.84 -29.03
CA HIS A 615 2.31 -6.91 -28.32
C HIS A 615 2.43 -6.65 -26.80
N VAL A 616 3.55 -7.05 -26.17
CA VAL A 616 3.81 -6.81 -24.76
C VAL A 616 4.18 -5.35 -24.52
N THR A 617 5.06 -4.83 -25.38
CA THR A 617 5.56 -3.46 -25.26
C THR A 617 4.46 -2.46 -25.59
N GLU A 618 3.58 -2.74 -26.55
CA GLU A 618 2.38 -1.92 -26.82
C GLU A 618 1.46 -1.86 -25.59
N ASN A 619 1.20 -2.97 -24.90
CA ASN A 619 0.39 -2.99 -23.71
C ASN A 619 1.05 -2.23 -22.53
N LEU A 620 2.38 -2.31 -22.39
CA LEU A 620 3.10 -1.51 -21.40
C LEU A 620 3.03 -0.02 -21.72
N GLN A 621 3.22 0.38 -22.98
CA GLN A 621 3.09 1.76 -23.43
C GLN A 621 1.68 2.31 -23.22
N ASN A 622 0.66 1.56 -23.61
CA ASN A 622 -0.75 1.93 -23.39
C ASN A 622 -1.07 2.16 -21.90
N CYS A 623 -0.37 1.46 -21.01
CA CYS A 623 -0.49 1.65 -19.56
C CYS A 623 0.46 2.74 -18.99
N GLY A 624 1.20 3.48 -19.84
CA GLY A 624 2.16 4.49 -19.41
C GLY A 624 3.36 3.91 -18.66
N LEU A 625 3.83 2.72 -19.07
CA LEU A 625 4.95 1.98 -18.47
C LEU A 625 6.11 1.77 -19.47
N ASP A 626 6.19 2.60 -20.50
CA ASP A 626 7.21 2.55 -21.55
C ASP A 626 8.64 2.77 -21.06
N TYR A 627 8.79 3.50 -19.94
CA TYR A 627 10.07 3.82 -19.32
C TYR A 627 10.62 2.72 -18.43
N ILE A 628 9.81 1.75 -17.99
CA ILE A 628 10.23 0.68 -17.08
C ILE A 628 11.15 -0.29 -17.81
N ARG A 629 12.27 -0.67 -17.14
CA ARG A 629 13.14 -1.72 -17.65
C ARG A 629 12.47 -3.09 -17.51
N VAL A 630 12.52 -3.89 -18.57
CA VAL A 630 11.84 -5.19 -18.59
C VAL A 630 12.42 -6.20 -17.59
N GLY A 631 13.66 -6.03 -17.18
CA GLY A 631 14.32 -6.76 -16.10
C GLY A 631 14.19 -6.15 -14.71
N GLN A 632 13.49 -5.00 -14.56
CA GLN A 632 13.33 -4.32 -13.27
C GLN A 632 12.64 -5.23 -12.26
N SER A 633 13.16 -5.24 -11.02
CA SER A 633 12.60 -6.05 -9.94
C SER A 633 11.21 -5.57 -9.54
N MET A 634 10.27 -6.50 -9.32
CA MET A 634 8.90 -6.18 -8.90
C MET A 634 8.85 -5.40 -7.58
N ASN A 635 9.83 -5.59 -6.69
CA ASN A 635 9.89 -4.93 -5.39
C ASN A 635 10.31 -3.45 -5.45
N THR A 636 10.81 -2.99 -6.60
CA THR A 636 11.22 -1.59 -6.82
C THR A 636 10.12 -0.74 -7.45
N LEU A 637 9.00 -1.37 -7.85
CA LEU A 637 7.88 -0.68 -8.45
C LEU A 637 7.03 0.02 -7.39
N SER A 638 6.58 1.23 -7.69
CA SER A 638 5.57 1.93 -6.89
C SER A 638 4.21 1.22 -6.96
N GLY A 639 3.31 1.51 -6.02
CA GLY A 639 1.97 0.91 -6.01
C GLY A 639 1.19 1.17 -7.30
N GLY A 640 1.28 2.38 -7.85
CA GLY A 640 0.64 2.75 -9.11
C GLY A 640 1.25 2.03 -10.32
N GLU A 641 2.59 1.91 -10.40
CA GLU A 641 3.27 1.14 -11.46
C GLU A 641 2.87 -0.33 -11.43
N LEU A 642 2.81 -0.90 -10.24
CA LEU A 642 2.40 -2.29 -10.04
C LEU A 642 0.96 -2.53 -10.51
N GLN A 643 0.04 -1.62 -10.21
CA GLN A 643 -1.34 -1.71 -10.65
C GLN A 643 -1.47 -1.61 -12.16
N ARG A 644 -0.76 -0.68 -12.80
CA ARG A 644 -0.73 -0.55 -14.26
C ARG A 644 -0.10 -1.77 -14.93
N LEU A 645 0.91 -2.37 -14.30
CA LEU A 645 1.51 -3.62 -14.78
C LEU A 645 0.53 -4.80 -14.66
N LYS A 646 -0.30 -4.85 -13.59
CA LYS A 646 -1.43 -5.80 -13.49
C LYS A 646 -2.44 -5.60 -14.62
N LEU A 647 -2.75 -4.35 -14.95
CA LEU A 647 -3.63 -4.02 -16.07
C LEU A 647 -3.02 -4.48 -17.39
N ALA A 648 -1.76 -4.14 -17.68
CA ALA A 648 -1.06 -4.58 -18.89
C ALA A 648 -1.07 -6.10 -19.04
N LYS A 649 -0.83 -6.85 -17.95
CA LYS A 649 -0.91 -8.32 -17.94
C LYS A 649 -2.31 -8.83 -18.24
N ASN A 650 -3.35 -8.18 -17.72
CA ASN A 650 -4.74 -8.61 -17.97
C ASN A 650 -5.17 -8.33 -19.41
N LEU A 651 -4.65 -7.29 -20.05
CA LEU A 651 -4.87 -7.02 -21.47
C LEU A 651 -4.32 -8.14 -22.38
N LEU A 652 -3.34 -8.91 -21.90
CA LEU A 652 -2.84 -10.10 -22.59
C LEU A 652 -3.76 -11.32 -22.48
N LYS A 653 -4.81 -11.30 -21.65
CA LYS A 653 -5.60 -12.50 -21.26
C LYS A 653 -7.02 -12.58 -21.83
N ASP A 654 -7.47 -11.63 -22.60
CA ASP A 654 -8.73 -11.62 -23.37
C ASP A 654 -9.97 -12.34 -22.76
N LYS A 655 -10.47 -12.04 -21.54
CA LYS A 655 -11.70 -12.77 -21.10
C LYS A 655 -12.61 -12.16 -20.01
N ASN A 656 -12.42 -10.97 -19.50
CA ASN A 656 -13.25 -10.52 -18.38
C ASN A 656 -14.27 -9.46 -18.78
N SER A 657 -15.54 -9.70 -18.46
CA SER A 657 -16.65 -8.77 -18.74
C SER A 657 -16.72 -7.60 -17.74
N ILE A 658 -16.14 -7.74 -16.53
CA ILE A 658 -16.15 -6.73 -15.48
C ILE A 658 -14.74 -6.54 -14.92
N ILE A 659 -14.22 -5.31 -14.98
CA ILE A 659 -12.93 -4.91 -14.41
C ILE A 659 -13.17 -3.85 -13.35
N VAL A 660 -12.55 -4.03 -12.19
CA VAL A 660 -12.57 -3.10 -11.08
C VAL A 660 -11.16 -2.58 -10.83
N LEU A 661 -11.03 -1.25 -10.74
CA LEU A 661 -9.77 -0.54 -10.52
C LEU A 661 -9.89 0.35 -9.28
N ASP A 662 -8.87 0.35 -8.45
CA ASP A 662 -8.79 1.21 -7.25
C ASP A 662 -7.68 2.24 -7.46
N GLU A 663 -8.05 3.50 -7.68
CA GLU A 663 -7.17 4.66 -7.92
C GLU A 663 -6.10 4.43 -9.01
N PRO A 664 -6.46 4.10 -10.26
CA PRO A 664 -5.49 3.80 -11.32
C PRO A 664 -4.63 4.99 -11.75
N THR A 665 -5.01 6.22 -11.40
CA THR A 665 -4.25 7.43 -11.73
C THR A 665 -3.25 7.83 -10.65
N SER A 666 -3.17 7.09 -9.55
CA SER A 666 -2.27 7.37 -8.43
C SER A 666 -0.81 7.50 -8.87
N GLY A 667 -0.15 8.61 -8.52
CA GLY A 667 1.23 8.90 -8.88
C GLY A 667 1.46 9.22 -10.36
N LEU A 668 0.39 9.52 -11.13
CA LEU A 668 0.48 9.88 -12.53
C LEU A 668 0.43 11.39 -12.76
N HIS A 669 1.28 11.85 -13.67
CA HIS A 669 1.16 13.19 -14.23
C HIS A 669 -0.13 13.32 -15.06
N GLU A 670 -0.73 14.51 -15.10
CA GLU A 670 -1.98 14.81 -15.83
C GLU A 670 -1.99 14.34 -17.30
N SER A 671 -0.83 14.40 -17.99
CA SER A 671 -0.72 13.90 -19.37
C SER A 671 -0.83 12.37 -19.48
N ASN A 672 -0.34 11.63 -18.49
CA ASN A 672 -0.42 10.18 -18.47
C ASN A 672 -1.82 9.68 -18.05
N ILE A 673 -2.56 10.49 -17.28
CA ILE A 673 -3.94 10.18 -16.90
C ILE A 673 -4.81 10.09 -18.16
N GLN A 674 -4.63 10.99 -19.13
CA GLN A 674 -5.39 10.95 -20.38
C GLN A 674 -5.18 9.63 -21.14
N GLN A 675 -3.95 9.13 -21.20
CA GLN A 675 -3.64 7.84 -21.85
C GLN A 675 -4.41 6.68 -21.19
N ILE A 676 -4.49 6.65 -19.86
CA ILE A 676 -5.26 5.62 -19.13
C ILE A 676 -6.75 5.74 -19.44
N ILE A 677 -7.30 6.95 -19.42
CA ILE A 677 -8.71 7.17 -19.76
C ILE A 677 -9.01 6.64 -21.17
N ASP A 678 -8.17 7.00 -22.16
CA ASP A 678 -8.34 6.60 -23.55
C ASP A 678 -8.24 5.07 -23.71
N LEU A 679 -7.31 4.43 -22.98
CA LEU A 679 -7.19 2.98 -22.97
C LEU A 679 -8.47 2.33 -22.41
N LEU A 680 -8.95 2.77 -21.22
CA LEU A 680 -10.14 2.19 -20.60
C LEU A 680 -11.38 2.40 -21.47
N LYS A 681 -11.53 3.55 -22.13
CA LYS A 681 -12.61 3.79 -23.09
C LYS A 681 -12.51 2.87 -24.32
N LYS A 682 -11.30 2.64 -24.83
CA LYS A 682 -11.09 1.66 -25.92
C LYS A 682 -11.52 0.26 -25.51
N LEU A 683 -11.24 -0.17 -24.29
CA LEU A 683 -11.68 -1.48 -23.75
C LEU A 683 -13.21 -1.56 -23.66
N VAL A 684 -13.86 -0.52 -23.16
CA VAL A 684 -15.33 -0.44 -23.09
C VAL A 684 -15.94 -0.57 -24.48
N VAL A 685 -15.43 0.14 -25.49
CA VAL A 685 -16.00 0.17 -26.84
C VAL A 685 -15.68 -1.10 -27.63
N LYS A 686 -14.40 -1.56 -27.63
CA LYS A 686 -13.96 -2.70 -28.46
C LYS A 686 -14.32 -4.05 -27.87
N HIS A 687 -14.24 -4.19 -26.55
CA HIS A 687 -14.39 -5.49 -25.88
C HIS A 687 -15.66 -5.58 -25.04
N HIS A 688 -16.53 -4.56 -25.07
CA HIS A 688 -17.78 -4.51 -24.31
C HIS A 688 -17.59 -4.77 -22.81
N VAL A 689 -16.50 -4.29 -22.24
CA VAL A 689 -16.16 -4.47 -20.83
C VAL A 689 -16.89 -3.43 -19.97
N THR A 690 -17.41 -3.85 -18.82
CA THR A 690 -17.90 -2.94 -17.79
C THR A 690 -16.72 -2.60 -16.87
N ILE A 691 -16.38 -1.33 -16.74
CA ILE A 691 -15.25 -0.89 -15.95
C ILE A 691 -15.76 -0.03 -14.79
N ILE A 692 -15.36 -0.37 -13.56
CA ILE A 692 -15.69 0.37 -12.35
C ILE A 692 -14.39 0.84 -11.72
N VAL A 693 -14.30 2.15 -11.46
CA VAL A 693 -13.09 2.78 -10.95
C VAL A 693 -13.43 3.58 -9.69
N VAL A 694 -12.69 3.38 -8.61
CA VAL A 694 -12.67 4.34 -7.50
C VAL A 694 -11.65 5.40 -7.83
N GLU A 695 -12.06 6.66 -7.93
CA GLU A 695 -11.19 7.74 -8.39
C GLU A 695 -11.53 9.10 -7.76
N HIS A 696 -10.49 9.94 -7.65
CA HIS A 696 -10.59 11.30 -7.12
C HIS A 696 -10.12 12.36 -8.11
N ASN A 697 -9.38 11.95 -9.16
CA ASN A 697 -8.87 12.87 -10.15
C ASN A 697 -10.00 13.48 -10.99
N LEU A 698 -10.09 14.81 -11.02
CA LEU A 698 -11.19 15.54 -11.66
C LEU A 698 -11.22 15.37 -13.19
N ARG A 699 -10.04 15.24 -13.83
CA ARG A 699 -9.95 14.93 -15.27
C ARG A 699 -10.54 13.56 -15.59
N PHE A 700 -10.28 12.58 -14.72
CA PHE A 700 -10.83 11.24 -14.88
C PHE A 700 -12.35 11.22 -14.68
N ILE A 701 -12.83 11.86 -13.59
CA ILE A 701 -14.26 11.96 -13.27
C ILE A 701 -15.01 12.64 -14.40
N SER A 702 -14.48 13.75 -14.96
CA SER A 702 -15.14 14.51 -16.03
C SER A 702 -15.34 13.72 -17.32
N GLN A 703 -14.51 12.71 -17.55
CA GLN A 703 -14.53 11.90 -18.78
C GLN A 703 -15.17 10.52 -18.60
N ALA A 704 -15.61 10.14 -17.40
CA ALA A 704 -16.35 8.92 -17.16
C ALA A 704 -17.69 8.90 -17.92
N ASP A 705 -18.26 7.72 -18.13
CA ASP A 705 -19.62 7.60 -18.68
C ASP A 705 -20.67 7.77 -17.58
N TRP A 706 -20.36 7.29 -16.37
CA TRP A 706 -21.24 7.34 -15.21
C TRP A 706 -20.46 7.65 -13.93
N VAL A 707 -21.04 8.44 -13.04
CA VAL A 707 -20.46 8.80 -11.75
C VAL A 707 -21.42 8.41 -10.64
N ILE A 708 -20.92 7.74 -9.61
CA ILE A 708 -21.58 7.53 -8.34
C ILE A 708 -20.81 8.33 -7.30
N ASP A 709 -21.42 9.37 -6.77
CA ASP A 709 -20.79 10.26 -5.78
C ASP A 709 -21.28 9.96 -4.38
N MET A 710 -20.33 9.54 -3.52
CA MET A 710 -20.56 9.07 -2.16
C MET A 710 -20.32 10.19 -1.14
N GLY A 711 -21.12 10.21 -0.06
CA GLY A 711 -20.92 11.22 0.99
C GLY A 711 -21.98 11.17 2.07
N PRO A 712 -22.28 12.36 2.68
CA PRO A 712 -21.61 13.67 2.53
C PRO A 712 -20.29 13.81 3.29
N GLY A 713 -20.04 12.91 4.26
CA GLY A 713 -18.88 12.93 5.14
C GLY A 713 -18.19 11.58 5.23
N ALA A 714 -17.57 11.33 6.38
CA ALA A 714 -16.84 10.11 6.69
C ALA A 714 -17.51 9.33 7.83
N GLY A 715 -17.36 8.00 7.87
CA GLY A 715 -17.90 7.16 8.93
C GLY A 715 -19.44 7.17 8.96
N GLU A 716 -20.04 7.48 10.10
CA GLU A 716 -21.50 7.54 10.28
C GLU A 716 -22.18 8.64 9.45
N ASP A 717 -21.48 9.75 9.19
CA ASP A 717 -21.95 10.82 8.32
C ASP A 717 -21.76 10.49 6.82
N GLY A 718 -21.13 9.35 6.48
CA GLY A 718 -20.92 8.86 5.12
C GLY A 718 -21.91 7.77 4.73
N GLY A 719 -21.47 6.92 3.80
CA GLY A 719 -22.18 5.70 3.41
C GLY A 719 -23.43 5.93 2.56
N LYS A 720 -23.65 7.11 2.02
CA LYS A 720 -24.81 7.44 1.18
C LYS A 720 -24.41 7.72 -0.26
N VAL A 721 -25.22 7.31 -1.22
CA VAL A 721 -25.14 7.78 -2.61
C VAL A 721 -25.82 9.13 -2.69
N LEU A 722 -25.03 10.18 -2.94
CA LEU A 722 -25.55 11.56 -3.04
C LEU A 722 -25.97 11.91 -4.47
N PHE A 723 -25.35 11.27 -5.44
CA PHE A 723 -25.64 11.46 -6.86
C PHE A 723 -25.25 10.21 -7.64
N GLU A 724 -26.04 9.89 -8.64
CA GLU A 724 -25.70 8.95 -9.71
C GLU A 724 -26.18 9.48 -11.05
N GLY A 725 -25.28 9.52 -12.04
CA GLY A 725 -25.57 10.11 -13.35
C GLY A 725 -24.32 10.36 -14.17
N THR A 726 -24.46 11.10 -15.26
CA THR A 726 -23.34 11.51 -16.11
C THR A 726 -22.52 12.64 -15.44
N PRO A 727 -21.23 12.82 -15.80
CA PRO A 727 -20.44 13.96 -15.33
C PRO A 727 -21.09 15.31 -15.65
N PHE A 728 -21.75 15.41 -16.79
CA PHE A 728 -22.48 16.63 -17.17
C PHE A 728 -23.63 16.94 -16.21
N GLU A 729 -24.46 15.95 -15.86
CA GLU A 729 -25.52 16.10 -14.88
C GLU A 729 -24.96 16.44 -13.50
N LEU A 730 -23.88 15.79 -13.06
CA LEU A 730 -23.20 16.05 -11.78
C LEU A 730 -22.85 17.54 -11.63
N ILE A 731 -22.28 18.15 -12.66
CA ILE A 731 -21.91 19.57 -12.63
C ILE A 731 -23.12 20.48 -12.53
N HIS A 732 -24.22 20.18 -13.24
CA HIS A 732 -25.34 21.10 -13.42
C HIS A 732 -26.43 20.92 -12.35
N THR A 733 -26.64 19.71 -11.85
CA THR A 733 -27.79 19.41 -10.97
C THR A 733 -27.41 19.13 -9.52
N ALA A 734 -26.18 18.66 -9.27
CA ALA A 734 -25.77 18.26 -7.93
C ALA A 734 -25.06 19.39 -7.17
N HIS A 735 -25.19 19.34 -5.83
CA HIS A 735 -24.50 20.25 -4.89
C HIS A 735 -23.57 19.48 -3.95
N THR A 736 -22.91 18.46 -4.48
CA THR A 736 -21.96 17.64 -3.73
C THR A 736 -20.57 18.28 -3.72
N ARG A 737 -19.67 17.78 -2.85
CA ARG A 737 -18.28 18.23 -2.79
C ARG A 737 -17.54 17.96 -4.10
N THR A 738 -17.83 16.83 -4.75
CA THR A 738 -17.28 16.47 -6.05
C THR A 738 -17.77 17.40 -7.15
N SER A 739 -19.09 17.74 -7.16
CA SER A 739 -19.65 18.64 -8.17
C SER A 739 -19.10 20.06 -8.06
N ILE A 740 -18.88 20.55 -6.84
CA ILE A 740 -18.26 21.86 -6.60
C ILE A 740 -16.82 21.87 -7.13
N ALA A 741 -16.01 20.87 -6.75
CA ALA A 741 -14.63 20.76 -7.20
C ALA A 741 -14.54 20.66 -8.74
N LEU A 742 -15.43 19.88 -9.37
CA LEU A 742 -15.46 19.68 -10.81
C LEU A 742 -15.86 20.97 -11.56
N ARG A 743 -16.81 21.74 -11.03
CA ARG A 743 -17.16 23.08 -11.54
C ARG A 743 -15.96 24.02 -11.50
N GLU A 744 -15.28 24.12 -10.36
CA GLU A 744 -14.10 24.97 -10.21
C GLU A 744 -12.96 24.54 -11.14
N TYR A 745 -12.77 23.24 -11.34
CA TYR A 745 -11.77 22.70 -12.25
C TYR A 745 -12.01 23.14 -13.69
N HIS A 746 -13.26 23.13 -14.15
CA HIS A 746 -13.60 23.54 -15.53
C HIS A 746 -13.76 25.07 -15.71
N HIS A 747 -14.23 25.81 -14.69
CA HIS A 747 -14.33 27.28 -14.80
C HIS A 747 -12.95 27.97 -14.90
N LYS A 748 -11.91 27.43 -14.29
CA LYS A 748 -10.52 27.95 -14.35
C LYS A 748 -9.90 27.87 -15.74
N SER A 749 -10.47 27.11 -16.68
CA SER A 749 -9.98 26.99 -18.07
C SER A 749 -10.58 28.02 -19.03
N ILE A 750 -11.59 28.81 -18.59
CA ILE A 750 -12.31 29.78 -19.45
C ILE A 750 -11.87 31.22 -19.12
N SER A 751 -11.25 31.45 -17.98
CA SER A 751 -10.65 32.73 -17.58
C SER A 751 -9.12 32.75 -17.78
#